data_d171e195c8346c8535ebeb04ebcec4bf
#
_entry.id   d171e195c8346c8535ebeb04ebcec4bf
#
_cell.length_a   1.000
_cell.length_b   1.000
_cell.length_c   1.000
_cell.angle_alpha   90.00
_cell.angle_beta   90.00
_cell.angle_gamma   90.00
#
_symmetry.space_group_name_H-M   'P 1'
#
loop_
_entity.id
_entity.type
_entity.pdbx_description
1 polymer ?
#
loop_
_entity_poly.entity_id
_entity_poly.type
_entity_poly.pdbx_seq_one_letter_code
_entity_poly.pdbx_strand_id
1 'polypeptide(L)'
;MYNEHLDGNNEVHELYVIKRSGKRVVFAKEKIEKAIAKANAEEGIIRNRLSSDEISSIAEQIYKSASNAGRDYSVEEIQDMVEDALMDTGKHSVARLYIKYRANHAERRKLTAVDKKIVSIIDLQNEEVKQENSNKNPVVTSVQRDYMAGEWSRYFTNEYLLPEDIARAHQEGIIHFHDSDYFAQKEHNCDLINLEDMLQNGTAISGTYIDPPKSFSTACTVTSQIVAQVASSQYGGQTFTLSHLAPFVDVSRQKIRKRLKTSLSEVGIVFTDDQLAGLAEKELIQEVKSGCQTIQYQLITLQSTNGQAPFVTTFMYLHEVPEGQLREDLALIIKTMFEQRILGVKNKEGIYVTPAFPKLIYVLQDDNIHEGDKYYYLTELAAKCTAKRMVPDYISEKKMFELKGEVYPCMGCRSFLTPDRFTDAGIGNIARSHNYDESKHKYYGRFNQGVVTINLVDAACSSGKNFDKFWDIMNERLELCHRALRCRHERLLGTLSDVAPILWQDGALARLKPGEVIDPLLYNGYSTISLGYAGLAECVYYMTGESHTSPDGRAFAIKVMQSLNDACTKWKLAENIDYSVYGTPLESTTYKFAKCLQKRFGMIPNVTDHNYITNSYHICVREDINAFDKLSKEAEFQPLSPGGCISYVEVPNMQNNIPAVIALLKHIYNTIVYAELNTKSDYCECCGFDGEIQIVEDTSGKLVWECPNCGNRDQTKMHVTRRTCGYIGTQFWNQGRTAEIRDRKLHL
;
A
#
# COMPACT_ATOMS: atom_id res chain seq x y z
N MET A 1 -43.17 -13.90 -69.98
CA MET A 1 -42.54 -15.10 -69.41
C MET A 1 -41.30 -14.66 -68.80
N TYR A 2 -41.24 -14.56 -67.49
CA TYR A 2 -40.15 -14.92 -66.56
C TYR A 2 -40.65 -14.62 -65.15
N ASN A 3 -40.86 -15.67 -64.40
CA ASN A 3 -41.15 -15.63 -62.99
C ASN A 3 -39.82 -15.32 -62.24
N GLU A 4 -39.78 -14.31 -61.38
CA GLU A 4 -38.80 -14.18 -60.36
C GLU A 4 -39.41 -14.70 -59.04
N HIS A 5 -38.83 -15.79 -58.56
CA HIS A 5 -39.03 -16.28 -57.21
C HIS A 5 -38.21 -15.41 -56.28
N LEU A 6 -38.86 -14.68 -55.38
CA LEU A 6 -38.27 -14.10 -54.21
C LEU A 6 -38.26 -15.17 -53.08
N ASP A 7 -37.13 -15.84 -52.90
CA ASP A 7 -36.85 -16.62 -51.70
C ASP A 7 -36.50 -15.66 -50.56
N GLY A 8 -37.45 -15.42 -49.69
CA GLY A 8 -37.22 -14.72 -48.43
C GLY A 8 -36.58 -15.70 -47.42
N ASN A 9 -35.26 -15.64 -47.25
CA ASN A 9 -34.58 -16.25 -46.11
C ASN A 9 -34.94 -15.48 -44.83
N ASN A 10 -35.95 -15.95 -44.11
CA ASN A 10 -36.17 -15.60 -42.70
C ASN A 10 -35.13 -16.37 -41.88
N GLU A 11 -33.95 -15.81 -41.70
CA GLU A 11 -33.07 -16.25 -40.62
C GLU A 11 -33.75 -15.91 -39.29
N VAL A 12 -34.28 -16.93 -38.63
CA VAL A 12 -34.76 -16.83 -37.24
C VAL A 12 -33.53 -16.56 -36.36
N HIS A 13 -33.31 -15.30 -36.03
CA HIS A 13 -32.28 -14.94 -35.04
C HIS A 13 -32.65 -15.60 -33.71
N GLU A 14 -31.93 -16.67 -33.34
CA GLU A 14 -32.02 -17.24 -32.00
C GLU A 14 -31.67 -16.17 -30.97
N LEU A 15 -32.61 -15.85 -30.08
CA LEU A 15 -32.41 -14.87 -29.01
C LEU A 15 -31.57 -15.48 -27.85
N TYR A 16 -30.53 -14.78 -27.46
CA TYR A 16 -29.68 -15.21 -26.36
C TYR A 16 -29.73 -14.26 -25.17
N VAL A 17 -29.48 -14.82 -24.01
CA VAL A 17 -29.33 -14.07 -22.75
C VAL A 17 -27.92 -14.24 -22.21
N ILE A 18 -27.30 -13.13 -21.87
CA ILE A 18 -25.98 -13.10 -21.21
C ILE A 18 -26.20 -13.28 -19.72
N LYS A 19 -25.77 -14.42 -19.19
CA LYS A 19 -25.76 -14.65 -17.74
C LYS A 19 -24.80 -13.72 -17.03
N ARG A 20 -24.97 -13.50 -15.72
CA ARG A 20 -24.04 -12.75 -14.85
C ARG A 20 -22.60 -13.25 -14.89
N SER A 21 -22.39 -14.53 -15.23
CA SER A 21 -21.06 -15.13 -15.48
C SER A 21 -20.44 -14.79 -16.83
N GLY A 22 -21.11 -13.96 -17.66
CA GLY A 22 -20.72 -13.67 -19.03
C GLY A 22 -21.07 -14.78 -20.04
N LYS A 23 -21.59 -15.94 -19.59
CA LYS A 23 -21.95 -17.05 -20.48
C LYS A 23 -23.23 -16.72 -21.25
N ARG A 24 -23.13 -16.79 -22.56
CA ARG A 24 -24.28 -16.68 -23.50
C ARG A 24 -25.12 -17.97 -23.50
N VAL A 25 -26.42 -17.87 -23.29
CA VAL A 25 -27.37 -19.00 -23.29
C VAL A 25 -28.64 -18.66 -24.04
N VAL A 26 -29.31 -19.65 -24.63
CA VAL A 26 -30.58 -19.45 -25.32
C VAL A 26 -31.61 -18.89 -24.34
N PHE A 27 -32.40 -17.93 -24.81
CA PHE A 27 -33.52 -17.36 -24.05
C PHE A 27 -34.57 -18.44 -23.74
N ALA A 28 -34.99 -18.54 -22.49
CA ALA A 28 -35.94 -19.53 -22.02
C ALA A 28 -37.13 -18.82 -21.32
N LYS A 29 -38.29 -18.74 -21.98
CA LYS A 29 -39.50 -18.12 -21.44
C LYS A 29 -39.98 -18.76 -20.14
N GLU A 30 -39.83 -20.05 -20.01
CA GLU A 30 -40.26 -20.83 -18.84
C GLU A 30 -39.55 -20.37 -17.55
N LYS A 31 -38.40 -19.74 -17.66
CA LYS A 31 -37.70 -19.17 -16.50
C LYS A 31 -38.35 -17.89 -15.99
N ILE A 32 -38.89 -17.08 -16.92
CA ILE A 32 -39.65 -15.88 -16.58
C ILE A 32 -40.99 -16.31 -15.95
N GLU A 33 -41.72 -17.23 -16.58
CA GLU A 33 -42.97 -17.75 -16.05
C GLU A 33 -42.81 -18.31 -14.63
N LYS A 34 -41.77 -19.13 -14.39
CA LYS A 34 -41.46 -19.66 -13.05
C LYS A 34 -41.14 -18.57 -12.02
N ALA A 35 -40.44 -17.52 -12.41
CA ALA A 35 -40.11 -16.43 -11.53
C ALA A 35 -41.33 -15.61 -11.14
N ILE A 36 -42.16 -15.27 -12.11
CA ILE A 36 -43.43 -14.57 -11.89
C ILE A 36 -44.39 -15.44 -11.05
N ALA A 37 -44.53 -16.73 -11.37
CA ALA A 37 -45.39 -17.65 -10.63
C ALA A 37 -45.04 -17.77 -9.17
N LYS A 38 -43.74 -17.76 -8.83
CA LYS A 38 -43.27 -17.75 -7.42
C LYS A 38 -43.72 -16.49 -6.68
N ALA A 39 -43.51 -15.32 -7.27
CA ALA A 39 -43.95 -14.06 -6.67
C ALA A 39 -45.51 -14.00 -6.56
N ASN A 40 -46.21 -14.49 -7.60
CA ASN A 40 -47.64 -14.55 -7.63
C ASN A 40 -48.23 -15.48 -6.55
N ALA A 41 -47.56 -16.56 -6.22
CA ALA A 41 -47.97 -17.50 -5.17
C ALA A 41 -47.92 -16.88 -3.77
N GLU A 42 -47.06 -15.90 -3.55
CA GLU A 42 -46.92 -15.16 -2.27
C GLU A 42 -48.05 -14.12 -2.07
N GLU A 43 -48.80 -13.76 -3.13
CA GLU A 43 -49.95 -12.84 -3.00
C GLU A 43 -51.10 -13.51 -2.23
N GLY A 44 -51.44 -12.93 -1.08
CA GLY A 44 -52.44 -13.48 -0.17
C GLY A 44 -53.87 -13.35 -0.65
N ILE A 45 -54.16 -12.37 -1.50
CA ILE A 45 -55.50 -12.08 -2.00
C ILE A 45 -55.67 -12.67 -3.41
N ILE A 46 -56.42 -13.75 -3.52
CA ILE A 46 -56.60 -14.52 -4.78
C ILE A 46 -57.02 -13.64 -5.97
N ARG A 47 -57.91 -12.66 -5.76
CA ARG A 47 -58.37 -11.74 -6.85
C ARG A 47 -57.24 -10.83 -7.39
N ASN A 48 -56.17 -10.66 -6.64
CA ASN A 48 -54.99 -9.87 -7.04
C ASN A 48 -53.94 -10.71 -7.76
N ARG A 49 -54.08 -12.04 -7.77
CA ARG A 49 -53.18 -12.94 -8.46
C ARG A 49 -53.35 -12.86 -9.96
N LEU A 50 -52.27 -13.11 -10.66
CA LEU A 50 -52.28 -13.36 -12.11
C LEU A 50 -52.71 -14.81 -12.38
N SER A 51 -53.50 -15.03 -13.44
CA SER A 51 -53.76 -16.34 -13.98
C SER A 51 -52.54 -16.91 -14.71
N SER A 52 -52.54 -18.21 -14.96
CA SER A 52 -51.50 -18.85 -15.76
C SER A 52 -51.37 -18.26 -17.17
N ASP A 53 -52.50 -17.90 -17.78
CA ASP A 53 -52.54 -17.32 -19.11
C ASP A 53 -51.96 -15.89 -19.12
N GLU A 54 -52.22 -15.09 -18.09
CA GLU A 54 -51.61 -13.76 -17.92
C GLU A 54 -50.10 -13.86 -17.76
N ILE A 55 -49.60 -14.81 -16.95
CA ILE A 55 -48.17 -15.05 -16.74
C ILE A 55 -47.49 -15.45 -18.05
N SER A 56 -48.09 -16.38 -18.81
CA SER A 56 -47.54 -16.81 -20.11
C SER A 56 -47.59 -15.69 -21.14
N SER A 57 -48.66 -14.84 -21.13
CA SER A 57 -48.76 -13.68 -22.00
C SER A 57 -47.65 -12.65 -21.72
N ILE A 58 -47.32 -12.37 -20.44
CA ILE A 58 -46.23 -11.49 -20.06
C ILE A 58 -44.90 -12.05 -20.57
N ALA A 59 -44.63 -13.33 -20.36
CA ALA A 59 -43.38 -13.95 -20.80
C ALA A 59 -43.25 -13.93 -22.34
N GLU A 60 -44.33 -14.12 -23.06
CA GLU A 60 -44.38 -14.02 -24.52
C GLU A 60 -44.15 -12.59 -25.01
N GLN A 61 -44.75 -11.60 -24.35
CA GLN A 61 -44.55 -10.18 -24.67
C GLN A 61 -43.08 -9.77 -24.51
N ILE A 62 -42.45 -10.18 -23.43
CA ILE A 62 -41.02 -9.91 -23.17
C ILE A 62 -40.14 -10.58 -24.23
N TYR A 63 -40.46 -11.85 -24.58
CA TYR A 63 -39.72 -12.55 -25.63
C TYR A 63 -39.82 -11.83 -26.97
N LYS A 64 -41.04 -11.40 -27.38
CA LYS A 64 -41.25 -10.66 -28.62
C LYS A 64 -40.53 -9.31 -28.63
N SER A 65 -40.59 -8.57 -27.52
CA SER A 65 -39.91 -7.28 -27.39
C SER A 65 -38.40 -7.44 -27.51
N ALA A 66 -37.83 -8.45 -26.85
CA ALA A 66 -36.41 -8.75 -26.92
C ALA A 66 -35.98 -9.25 -28.30
N SER A 67 -36.78 -10.10 -28.96
CA SER A 67 -36.52 -10.61 -30.32
C SER A 67 -36.53 -9.50 -31.36
N ASN A 68 -37.45 -8.55 -31.25
CA ASN A 68 -37.56 -7.43 -32.19
C ASN A 68 -36.41 -6.45 -32.14
N ALA A 69 -35.70 -6.40 -31.03
CA ALA A 69 -34.56 -5.51 -30.85
C ALA A 69 -33.24 -6.03 -31.46
N GLY A 70 -33.18 -7.30 -31.88
CA GLY A 70 -32.06 -7.89 -32.63
C GLY A 70 -30.72 -7.91 -31.91
N ARG A 71 -30.74 -7.91 -30.58
CA ARG A 71 -29.52 -7.96 -29.73
C ARG A 71 -29.66 -8.94 -28.56
N ASP A 72 -28.53 -9.35 -28.01
CA ASP A 72 -28.51 -10.12 -26.77
C ASP A 72 -28.83 -9.21 -25.56
N TYR A 73 -29.54 -9.76 -24.58
CA TYR A 73 -29.89 -9.07 -23.34
C TYR A 73 -29.20 -9.70 -22.14
N SER A 74 -28.83 -8.89 -21.15
CA SER A 74 -28.42 -9.39 -19.84
C SER A 74 -29.61 -9.94 -19.06
N VAL A 75 -29.31 -10.76 -18.03
CA VAL A 75 -30.39 -11.26 -17.13
C VAL A 75 -31.05 -10.10 -16.40
N GLU A 76 -30.30 -9.05 -16.05
CA GLU A 76 -30.79 -7.84 -15.40
C GLU A 76 -31.80 -7.10 -16.28
N GLU A 77 -31.45 -6.82 -17.54
CA GLU A 77 -32.38 -6.16 -18.49
C GLU A 77 -33.68 -6.95 -18.70
N ILE A 78 -33.59 -8.28 -18.77
CA ILE A 78 -34.80 -9.13 -18.84
C ILE A 78 -35.60 -9.01 -17.54
N GLN A 79 -35.00 -8.94 -16.38
CA GLN A 79 -35.70 -8.77 -15.10
C GLN A 79 -36.35 -7.39 -14.99
N ASP A 80 -35.73 -6.35 -15.50
CA ASP A 80 -36.31 -5.00 -15.57
C ASP A 80 -37.55 -5.00 -16.48
N MET A 81 -37.48 -5.64 -17.66
CA MET A 81 -38.65 -5.81 -18.54
C MET A 81 -39.79 -6.59 -17.86
N VAL A 82 -39.49 -7.55 -16.98
CA VAL A 82 -40.50 -8.27 -16.20
C VAL A 82 -41.16 -7.36 -15.18
N GLU A 83 -40.38 -6.52 -14.49
CA GLU A 83 -40.91 -5.56 -13.52
C GLU A 83 -41.87 -4.56 -14.19
N ASP A 84 -41.44 -3.97 -15.30
CA ASP A 84 -42.25 -3.03 -16.08
C ASP A 84 -43.55 -3.69 -16.57
N ALA A 85 -43.47 -4.87 -17.17
CA ALA A 85 -44.62 -5.59 -17.63
C ALA A 85 -45.60 -5.97 -16.52
N LEU A 86 -45.12 -6.33 -15.33
CA LEU A 86 -45.95 -6.59 -14.15
C LEU A 86 -46.64 -5.33 -13.64
N MET A 87 -45.94 -4.18 -13.65
CA MET A 87 -46.55 -2.90 -13.28
C MET A 87 -47.66 -2.49 -14.22
N ASP A 88 -47.49 -2.72 -15.52
CA ASP A 88 -48.46 -2.42 -16.57
C ASP A 88 -49.76 -3.26 -16.45
N THR A 89 -49.73 -4.44 -15.84
CA THR A 89 -50.92 -5.25 -15.59
C THR A 89 -51.89 -4.64 -14.59
N GLY A 90 -51.51 -3.61 -13.84
CA GLY A 90 -52.25 -3.05 -12.71
C GLY A 90 -52.30 -3.96 -11.47
N LYS A 91 -51.65 -5.13 -11.48
CA LYS A 91 -51.53 -6.05 -10.34
C LYS A 91 -50.32 -5.64 -9.48
N HIS A 92 -50.29 -4.39 -9.01
CA HIS A 92 -49.16 -3.78 -8.31
C HIS A 92 -48.67 -4.55 -7.09
N SER A 93 -49.51 -5.35 -6.43
CA SER A 93 -49.12 -6.21 -5.33
C SER A 93 -48.17 -7.34 -5.76
N VAL A 94 -48.45 -7.99 -6.90
CA VAL A 94 -47.61 -9.03 -7.50
C VAL A 94 -46.31 -8.43 -8.02
N ALA A 95 -46.36 -7.26 -8.66
CA ALA A 95 -45.15 -6.54 -9.08
C ALA A 95 -44.21 -6.24 -7.87
N ARG A 96 -44.75 -5.72 -6.75
CA ARG A 96 -43.97 -5.49 -5.51
C ARG A 96 -43.39 -6.78 -4.94
N LEU A 97 -44.15 -7.88 -4.97
CA LEU A 97 -43.65 -9.17 -4.50
C LEU A 97 -42.53 -9.71 -5.39
N TYR A 98 -42.63 -9.49 -6.71
CA TYR A 98 -41.56 -9.85 -7.64
C TYR A 98 -40.28 -9.04 -7.43
N ILE A 99 -40.39 -7.73 -7.26
CA ILE A 99 -39.27 -6.84 -6.95
C ILE A 99 -38.58 -7.28 -5.62
N LYS A 100 -39.40 -7.54 -4.59
CA LYS A 100 -38.91 -8.05 -3.29
C LYS A 100 -38.23 -9.43 -3.43
N TYR A 101 -38.83 -10.34 -4.20
CA TYR A 101 -38.23 -11.65 -4.49
C TYR A 101 -36.90 -11.51 -5.21
N ARG A 102 -36.80 -10.64 -6.22
CA ARG A 102 -35.55 -10.34 -6.95
C ARG A 102 -34.48 -9.79 -5.98
N ALA A 103 -34.82 -8.80 -5.15
CA ALA A 103 -33.93 -8.22 -4.16
C ALA A 103 -33.42 -9.27 -3.16
N ASN A 104 -34.32 -10.06 -2.55
CA ASN A 104 -33.96 -11.12 -1.61
C ASN A 104 -33.05 -12.19 -2.24
N HIS A 105 -33.29 -12.54 -3.51
CA HIS A 105 -32.42 -13.48 -4.23
C HIS A 105 -31.06 -12.88 -4.58
N ALA A 106 -30.98 -11.58 -4.85
CA ALA A 106 -29.71 -10.89 -5.06
C ALA A 106 -28.88 -10.87 -3.78
N GLU A 107 -29.51 -10.52 -2.66
CA GLU A 107 -28.87 -10.51 -1.34
C GLU A 107 -28.38 -11.90 -0.90
N ARG A 108 -29.24 -12.94 -1.02
CA ARG A 108 -28.82 -14.33 -0.74
C ARG A 108 -27.64 -14.79 -1.60
N ARG A 109 -27.56 -14.37 -2.86
CA ARG A 109 -26.40 -14.71 -3.72
C ARG A 109 -25.12 -14.02 -3.27
N LYS A 110 -25.20 -12.75 -2.82
CA LYS A 110 -24.08 -12.01 -2.28
C LYS A 110 -23.54 -12.68 -1.01
N LEU A 111 -24.41 -12.98 -0.05
CA LEU A 111 -24.07 -13.71 1.17
C LEU A 111 -23.44 -15.08 0.85
N THR A 112 -24.04 -15.85 -0.06
CA THR A 112 -23.48 -17.16 -0.47
C THR A 112 -22.09 -17.02 -1.12
N ALA A 113 -21.79 -15.90 -1.76
CA ALA A 113 -20.46 -15.66 -2.32
C ALA A 113 -19.42 -15.38 -1.24
N VAL A 114 -19.79 -14.59 -0.20
CA VAL A 114 -18.93 -14.34 0.97
C VAL A 114 -18.70 -15.64 1.73
N ASP A 115 -19.75 -16.42 2.02
CA ASP A 115 -19.65 -17.71 2.69
C ASP A 115 -18.68 -18.66 1.97
N LYS A 116 -18.78 -18.75 0.63
CA LYS A 116 -17.86 -19.57 -0.17
C LYS A 116 -16.43 -19.08 -0.11
N LYS A 117 -16.21 -17.78 -0.09
CA LYS A 117 -14.87 -17.21 0.08
C LYS A 117 -14.30 -17.58 1.45
N ILE A 118 -15.08 -17.40 2.52
CA ILE A 118 -14.68 -17.74 3.88
C ILE A 118 -14.34 -19.24 3.99
N VAL A 119 -15.20 -20.12 3.47
CA VAL A 119 -14.92 -21.57 3.44
C VAL A 119 -13.62 -21.87 2.69
N SER A 120 -13.40 -21.23 1.53
CA SER A 120 -12.17 -21.42 0.75
C SER A 120 -10.91 -20.92 1.47
N ILE A 121 -11.03 -19.91 2.35
CA ILE A 121 -9.93 -19.48 3.22
C ILE A 121 -9.65 -20.52 4.28
N ILE A 122 -10.68 -21.03 4.94
CA ILE A 122 -10.55 -22.08 5.97
C ILE A 122 -9.90 -23.33 5.40
N ASP A 123 -10.33 -23.75 4.20
CA ASP A 123 -9.82 -24.93 3.50
C ASP A 123 -8.48 -24.71 2.78
N LEU A 124 -7.90 -23.51 2.90
CA LEU A 124 -6.67 -23.11 2.20
C LEU A 124 -6.72 -23.28 0.67
N GLN A 125 -7.90 -23.10 0.09
CA GLN A 125 -8.14 -23.22 -1.36
C GLN A 125 -8.22 -21.87 -2.08
N ASN A 126 -8.21 -20.75 -1.34
CA ASN A 126 -8.28 -19.41 -1.91
C ASN A 126 -6.89 -18.89 -2.28
N GLU A 127 -6.49 -19.12 -3.53
CA GLU A 127 -5.17 -18.68 -4.05
C GLU A 127 -5.06 -17.15 -4.12
N GLU A 128 -6.16 -16.42 -4.33
CA GLU A 128 -6.14 -14.95 -4.39
C GLU A 128 -5.79 -14.35 -3.02
N VAL A 129 -6.44 -14.84 -1.96
CA VAL A 129 -6.16 -14.41 -0.59
C VAL A 129 -4.79 -14.87 -0.11
N LYS A 130 -4.36 -16.09 -0.46
CA LYS A 130 -3.02 -16.58 -0.13
C LYS A 130 -1.90 -15.68 -0.66
N GLN A 131 -2.14 -14.98 -1.76
CA GLN A 131 -1.16 -14.18 -2.49
C GLN A 131 -1.41 -12.66 -2.36
N GLU A 132 -2.33 -12.25 -1.50
CA GLU A 132 -2.67 -10.83 -1.31
C GLU A 132 -1.51 -10.06 -0.65
N ASN A 133 -0.84 -10.69 0.31
CA ASN A 133 0.29 -10.08 1.02
C ASN A 133 1.47 -11.07 1.09
N SER A 134 2.62 -10.67 0.53
CA SER A 134 3.82 -11.51 0.47
C SER A 134 4.45 -11.86 1.83
N ASN A 135 4.06 -11.19 2.90
CA ASN A 135 4.61 -11.38 4.25
C ASN A 135 3.61 -11.99 5.25
N LYS A 136 2.38 -12.31 4.81
CA LYS A 136 1.36 -13.00 5.62
C LYS A 136 1.27 -14.48 5.26
N ASN A 137 1.52 -15.37 6.21
CA ASN A 137 1.39 -16.82 5.98
C ASN A 137 -0.05 -17.29 6.21
N PRO A 138 -0.80 -17.66 5.16
CA PRO A 138 -2.23 -18.00 5.27
C PRO A 138 -2.52 -19.30 6.05
N VAL A 139 -1.51 -20.11 6.33
CA VAL A 139 -1.66 -21.35 7.13
C VAL A 139 -1.75 -21.05 8.63
N VAL A 140 -1.24 -19.91 9.06
CA VAL A 140 -1.25 -19.51 10.48
C VAL A 140 -2.67 -19.09 10.89
N THR A 141 -3.18 -19.67 11.97
CA THR A 141 -4.59 -19.49 12.40
C THR A 141 -4.97 -18.04 12.71
N SER A 142 -4.07 -17.23 13.27
CA SER A 142 -4.30 -15.79 13.48
C SER A 142 -4.44 -15.04 12.17
N VAL A 143 -3.64 -15.40 11.16
CA VAL A 143 -3.72 -14.83 9.80
C VAL A 143 -5.02 -15.24 9.10
N GLN A 144 -5.43 -16.51 9.22
CA GLN A 144 -6.74 -16.95 8.68
C GLN A 144 -7.89 -16.13 9.28
N ARG A 145 -7.87 -15.92 10.61
CA ARG A 145 -8.89 -15.14 11.31
C ARG A 145 -8.92 -13.69 10.78
N ASP A 146 -7.78 -13.08 10.57
CA ASP A 146 -7.67 -11.73 10.01
C ASP A 146 -8.23 -11.68 8.58
N TYR A 147 -7.88 -12.62 7.71
CA TYR A 147 -8.44 -12.72 6.36
C TYR A 147 -9.96 -12.93 6.35
N MET A 148 -10.49 -13.74 7.25
CA MET A 148 -11.94 -13.94 7.38
C MET A 148 -12.64 -12.64 7.81
N ALA A 149 -12.08 -11.93 8.79
CA ALA A 149 -12.58 -10.64 9.23
C ALA A 149 -12.48 -9.60 8.09
N GLY A 150 -11.39 -9.59 7.35
CA GLY A 150 -11.17 -8.72 6.19
C GLY A 150 -12.21 -8.96 5.07
N GLU A 151 -12.55 -10.21 4.75
CA GLU A 151 -13.60 -10.50 3.74
C GLU A 151 -15.00 -10.03 4.17
N TRP A 152 -15.34 -10.17 5.45
CA TRP A 152 -16.58 -9.61 5.99
C TRP A 152 -16.58 -8.07 5.95
N SER A 153 -15.50 -7.45 6.42
CA SER A 153 -15.36 -5.98 6.42
C SER A 153 -15.42 -5.42 4.99
N ARG A 154 -14.74 -6.06 4.04
CA ARG A 154 -14.76 -5.71 2.61
C ARG A 154 -16.19 -5.79 2.02
N TYR A 155 -16.93 -6.84 2.37
CA TYR A 155 -18.33 -6.98 1.97
C TYR A 155 -19.17 -5.81 2.51
N PHE A 156 -19.10 -5.53 3.82
CA PHE A 156 -19.83 -4.42 4.43
C PHE A 156 -19.44 -3.06 3.83
N THR A 157 -18.16 -2.85 3.59
CA THR A 157 -17.66 -1.62 2.97
C THR A 157 -18.28 -1.39 1.60
N ASN A 158 -18.28 -2.40 0.73
CA ASN A 158 -18.77 -2.26 -0.63
C ASN A 158 -20.31 -2.23 -0.74
N GLU A 159 -21.02 -2.89 0.17
CA GLU A 159 -22.48 -3.02 0.07
C GLU A 159 -23.25 -1.98 0.88
N TYR A 160 -22.65 -1.46 1.98
CA TYR A 160 -23.39 -0.62 2.94
C TYR A 160 -22.70 0.71 3.28
N LEU A 161 -21.36 0.79 3.18
CA LEU A 161 -20.64 1.98 3.63
C LEU A 161 -20.24 2.92 2.49
N LEU A 162 -19.98 2.40 1.29
CA LEU A 162 -19.66 3.21 0.13
C LEU A 162 -20.91 3.51 -0.69
N PRO A 163 -21.00 4.71 -1.29
CA PRO A 163 -21.97 4.98 -2.37
C PRO A 163 -21.87 3.93 -3.49
N GLU A 164 -23.00 3.53 -4.06
CA GLU A 164 -23.06 2.44 -5.05
C GLU A 164 -22.15 2.66 -6.26
N ASP A 165 -22.08 3.90 -6.76
CA ASP A 165 -21.25 4.25 -7.91
C ASP A 165 -19.75 4.16 -7.58
N ILE A 166 -19.33 4.50 -6.37
CA ILE A 166 -17.94 4.35 -5.89
C ILE A 166 -17.60 2.86 -5.72
N ALA A 167 -18.48 2.09 -5.09
CA ALA A 167 -18.29 0.65 -4.93
C ALA A 167 -18.19 -0.06 -6.29
N ARG A 168 -19.05 0.30 -7.25
CA ARG A 168 -19.02 -0.22 -8.62
C ARG A 168 -17.73 0.17 -9.35
N ALA A 169 -17.32 1.45 -9.29
CA ALA A 169 -16.08 1.91 -9.90
C ALA A 169 -14.84 1.19 -9.33
N HIS A 170 -14.85 0.90 -8.02
CA HIS A 170 -13.81 0.09 -7.39
C HIS A 170 -13.81 -1.36 -7.89
N GLN A 171 -14.97 -1.98 -8.03
CA GLN A 171 -15.11 -3.37 -8.52
C GLN A 171 -14.71 -3.50 -10.00
N GLU A 172 -15.04 -2.51 -10.81
CA GLU A 172 -14.72 -2.46 -12.25
C GLU A 172 -13.26 -2.06 -12.53
N GLY A 173 -12.50 -1.65 -11.50
CA GLY A 173 -11.11 -1.23 -11.64
C GLY A 173 -10.92 0.13 -12.30
N ILE A 174 -11.93 0.98 -12.27
CA ILE A 174 -11.88 2.39 -12.70
C ILE A 174 -11.07 3.20 -11.69
N ILE A 175 -11.34 2.96 -10.42
CA ILE A 175 -10.57 3.43 -9.26
C ILE A 175 -10.25 2.27 -8.35
N HIS A 176 -9.33 2.46 -7.41
CA HIS A 176 -9.12 1.53 -6.32
C HIS A 176 -9.26 2.23 -4.97
N PHE A 177 -10.26 1.81 -4.21
CA PHE A 177 -10.43 2.20 -2.82
C PHE A 177 -9.57 1.25 -1.98
N HIS A 178 -8.39 1.73 -1.52
CA HIS A 178 -7.42 0.89 -0.78
C HIS A 178 -7.99 0.40 0.54
N ASP A 179 -7.53 -0.75 1.00
CA ASP A 179 -7.79 -1.27 2.34
C ASP A 179 -9.29 -1.21 2.74
N SER A 180 -10.16 -1.63 1.81
CA SER A 180 -11.61 -1.68 2.03
C SER A 180 -12.02 -2.69 3.11
N ASP A 181 -11.14 -3.62 3.44
CA ASP A 181 -11.23 -4.58 4.52
C ASP A 181 -10.99 -3.98 5.92
N TYR A 182 -10.40 -2.78 6.01
CA TYR A 182 -10.22 -2.03 7.26
C TYR A 182 -11.13 -0.80 7.37
N PHE A 183 -11.83 -0.42 6.29
CA PHE A 183 -12.65 0.79 6.25
C PHE A 183 -13.84 0.79 7.21
N ALA A 184 -14.37 -0.38 7.57
CA ALA A 184 -15.46 -0.50 8.53
C ALA A 184 -15.04 -0.03 9.93
N GLN A 185 -13.78 -0.17 10.29
CA GLN A 185 -13.17 0.35 11.49
C GLN A 185 -12.83 1.84 11.33
N LYS A 186 -12.73 2.56 12.45
CA LYS A 186 -12.31 3.97 12.47
C LYS A 186 -10.79 4.07 12.62
N GLU A 187 -10.08 3.52 11.65
CA GLU A 187 -8.62 3.44 11.61
C GLU A 187 -8.06 4.31 10.48
N HIS A 188 -6.88 4.87 10.69
CA HIS A 188 -6.13 5.61 9.68
C HIS A 188 -5.09 4.71 8.97
N ASN A 189 -4.47 5.23 7.90
CA ASN A 189 -3.50 4.47 7.11
C ASN A 189 -2.11 4.48 7.77
N CYS A 190 -1.24 5.39 7.38
CA CYS A 190 0.16 5.43 7.79
C CYS A 190 0.43 6.56 8.78
N ASP A 191 1.50 6.41 9.59
CA ASP A 191 1.86 7.41 10.58
C ASP A 191 3.36 7.58 10.81
N LEU A 192 3.72 8.68 11.47
CA LEU A 192 5.04 8.98 12.03
C LEU A 192 4.95 8.99 13.55
N ILE A 193 5.46 7.94 14.19
CA ILE A 193 5.38 7.79 15.64
C ILE A 193 6.24 8.85 16.33
N ASN A 194 5.67 9.59 17.28
CA ASN A 194 6.40 10.54 18.10
C ASN A 194 7.06 9.84 19.31
N LEU A 195 8.10 9.05 19.03
CA LEU A 195 8.85 8.37 20.10
C LEU A 195 9.55 9.36 21.03
N GLU A 196 9.91 10.56 20.57
CA GLU A 196 10.52 11.58 21.43
C GLU A 196 9.60 11.90 22.61
N ASP A 197 8.33 12.22 22.33
CA ASP A 197 7.35 12.48 23.36
C ASP A 197 7.12 11.27 24.28
N MET A 198 6.90 10.09 23.68
CA MET A 198 6.57 8.88 24.46
C MET A 198 7.71 8.44 25.38
N LEU A 199 8.96 8.53 24.92
CA LEU A 199 10.13 8.09 25.68
C LEU A 199 10.59 9.15 26.70
N GLN A 200 10.43 10.44 26.42
CA GLN A 200 10.86 11.50 27.34
C GLN A 200 9.81 11.84 28.39
N ASN A 201 8.52 11.74 28.07
CA ASN A 201 7.42 12.11 28.95
C ASN A 201 6.69 10.91 29.55
N GLY A 202 7.10 9.70 29.20
CA GLY A 202 6.37 8.48 29.53
C GLY A 202 5.16 8.24 28.64
N THR A 203 4.65 7.03 28.66
CA THR A 203 3.52 6.58 27.84
C THR A 203 2.71 5.51 28.59
N ALA A 204 1.58 5.08 28.01
CA ALA A 204 0.91 3.88 28.49
C ALA A 204 0.79 2.84 27.37
N ILE A 205 0.95 1.58 27.69
CA ILE A 205 0.77 0.45 26.79
C ILE A 205 -0.23 -0.50 27.42
N SER A 206 -1.36 -0.74 26.74
CA SER A 206 -2.44 -1.57 27.26
C SER A 206 -2.88 -1.19 28.69
N GLY A 207 -2.95 0.11 28.98
CA GLY A 207 -3.34 0.65 30.28
C GLY A 207 -2.26 0.60 31.36
N THR A 208 -1.05 0.11 31.05
CA THR A 208 0.09 0.09 31.97
C THR A 208 1.01 1.28 31.68
N TYR A 209 1.25 2.12 32.69
CA TYR A 209 2.16 3.26 32.55
C TYR A 209 3.62 2.81 32.47
N ILE A 210 4.34 3.40 31.53
CA ILE A 210 5.76 3.16 31.26
C ILE A 210 6.50 4.46 31.52
N ASP A 211 7.35 4.46 32.56
CA ASP A 211 8.23 5.58 32.85
C ASP A 211 9.26 5.84 31.74
N PRO A 212 9.78 7.07 31.63
CA PRO A 212 10.91 7.37 30.74
C PRO A 212 12.10 6.39 30.95
N PRO A 213 12.63 5.78 29.88
CA PRO A 213 13.72 4.82 29.96
C PRO A 213 14.96 5.41 30.62
N LYS A 214 15.65 4.61 31.45
CA LYS A 214 16.92 4.98 32.15
C LYS A 214 18.14 4.29 31.52
N SER A 215 18.02 3.84 30.26
CA SER A 215 19.12 3.31 29.46
C SER A 215 18.71 3.16 28.00
N PHE A 216 19.69 3.12 27.10
CA PHE A 216 19.48 2.87 25.68
C PHE A 216 18.81 1.53 25.41
N SER A 217 19.25 0.46 26.09
CA SER A 217 18.64 -0.87 25.96
C SER A 217 17.15 -0.86 26.32
N THR A 218 16.78 -0.17 27.41
CA THR A 218 15.36 -0.03 27.80
C THR A 218 14.58 0.77 26.79
N ALA A 219 15.15 1.87 26.27
CA ALA A 219 14.52 2.67 25.23
C ALA A 219 14.23 1.84 23.96
N CYS A 220 15.19 1.01 23.53
CA CYS A 220 15.00 0.08 22.40
C CYS A 220 13.88 -0.93 22.63
N THR A 221 13.80 -1.50 23.84
CA THR A 221 12.73 -2.46 24.20
C THR A 221 11.36 -1.78 24.20
N VAL A 222 11.23 -0.63 24.85
CA VAL A 222 9.97 0.14 24.91
C VAL A 222 9.55 0.57 23.50
N THR A 223 10.49 1.02 22.67
CA THR A 223 10.22 1.34 21.26
C THR A 223 9.60 0.16 20.52
N SER A 224 10.13 -1.05 20.67
CA SER A 224 9.58 -2.23 20.01
C SER A 224 8.16 -2.56 20.47
N GLN A 225 7.86 -2.36 21.77
CA GLN A 225 6.52 -2.53 22.32
C GLN A 225 5.54 -1.47 21.78
N ILE A 226 5.96 -0.21 21.72
CA ILE A 226 5.17 0.88 21.12
C ILE A 226 4.84 0.55 19.67
N VAL A 227 5.85 0.17 18.86
CA VAL A 227 5.68 -0.18 17.45
C VAL A 227 4.67 -1.31 17.27
N ALA A 228 4.73 -2.36 18.10
CA ALA A 228 3.79 -3.47 18.04
C ALA A 228 2.34 -3.04 18.38
N GLN A 229 2.19 -2.16 19.37
CA GLN A 229 0.89 -1.66 19.78
C GLN A 229 0.29 -0.69 18.74
N VAL A 230 1.10 0.20 18.16
CA VAL A 230 0.69 1.10 17.06
C VAL A 230 0.27 0.28 15.84
N ALA A 231 1.06 -0.75 15.45
CA ALA A 231 0.72 -1.65 14.35
C ALA A 231 -0.61 -2.40 14.53
N SER A 232 -1.11 -2.50 15.75
CA SER A 232 -2.40 -3.11 16.07
C SER A 232 -3.56 -2.12 16.11
N SER A 233 -3.29 -0.83 15.88
CA SER A 233 -4.25 0.27 16.01
C SER A 233 -4.40 1.10 14.72
N GLN A 234 -3.73 0.69 13.65
CA GLN A 234 -3.78 1.29 12.31
C GLN A 234 -3.53 0.20 11.26
N TYR A 235 -3.88 0.43 9.99
CA TYR A 235 -3.77 -0.60 8.95
C TYR A 235 -2.61 -0.41 7.96
N GLY A 236 -1.94 0.75 7.97
CA GLY A 236 -0.81 1.05 7.08
C GLY A 236 0.55 0.81 7.72
N GLY A 237 1.55 1.52 7.21
CA GLY A 237 2.92 1.47 7.71
C GLY A 237 3.21 2.61 8.68
N GLN A 238 4.07 2.36 9.63
CA GLN A 238 4.52 3.33 10.60
C GLN A 238 6.01 3.61 10.45
N THR A 239 6.45 4.81 10.85
CA THR A 239 7.85 5.19 10.81
C THR A 239 8.27 5.81 12.14
N PHE A 240 9.44 5.43 12.63
CA PHE A 240 10.12 6.12 13.72
C PHE A 240 11.55 6.47 13.31
N THR A 241 12.13 7.46 13.99
CA THR A 241 13.51 7.89 13.75
C THR A 241 14.46 7.41 14.85
N LEU A 242 15.71 7.11 14.47
CA LEU A 242 16.77 6.79 15.44
C LEU A 242 17.22 8.02 16.24
N SER A 243 16.95 9.23 15.75
CA SER A 243 17.27 10.47 16.48
C SER A 243 16.56 10.56 17.83
N HIS A 244 15.34 10.02 17.92
CA HIS A 244 14.59 9.96 19.18
C HIS A 244 15.19 8.99 20.22
N LEU A 245 16.05 8.06 19.78
CA LEU A 245 16.78 7.14 20.66
C LEU A 245 18.16 7.68 21.08
N ALA A 246 18.73 8.61 20.31
CA ALA A 246 20.07 9.12 20.54
C ALA A 246 20.31 9.71 21.94
N PRO A 247 19.37 10.45 22.57
CA PRO A 247 19.55 10.97 23.92
C PRO A 247 19.82 9.88 24.98
N PHE A 248 19.26 8.68 24.77
CA PHE A 248 19.40 7.58 25.72
C PHE A 248 20.76 6.91 25.68
N VAL A 249 21.59 7.17 24.66
CA VAL A 249 22.98 6.75 24.60
C VAL A 249 23.80 7.48 25.71
N ASP A 250 23.60 8.78 25.86
CA ASP A 250 24.28 9.54 26.93
C ASP A 250 23.76 9.15 28.32
N VAL A 251 22.46 8.90 28.46
CA VAL A 251 21.88 8.35 29.71
C VAL A 251 22.58 7.05 30.11
N SER A 252 22.81 6.14 29.16
CA SER A 252 23.56 4.89 29.39
C SER A 252 25.04 5.15 29.69
N ARG A 253 25.68 6.08 28.95
CA ARG A 253 27.10 6.45 29.18
C ARG A 253 27.34 6.91 30.61
N GLN A 254 26.48 7.80 31.10
CA GLN A 254 26.57 8.31 32.48
C GLN A 254 26.32 7.22 33.51
N LYS A 255 25.32 6.38 33.30
CA LYS A 255 24.99 5.25 34.17
C LYS A 255 26.12 4.23 34.25
N ILE A 256 26.70 3.85 33.12
CA ILE A 256 27.83 2.92 33.04
C ILE A 256 29.06 3.53 33.77
N ARG A 257 29.37 4.78 33.47
CA ARG A 257 30.52 5.49 34.12
C ARG A 257 30.35 5.53 35.63
N LYS A 258 29.15 5.87 36.14
CA LYS A 258 28.87 5.88 37.58
C LYS A 258 29.04 4.49 38.20
N ARG A 259 28.49 3.46 37.59
CA ARG A 259 28.60 2.07 38.04
C ARG A 259 30.06 1.60 38.09
N LEU A 260 30.80 1.80 37.01
CA LEU A 260 32.20 1.41 36.92
C LEU A 260 33.05 2.13 37.99
N LYS A 261 32.84 3.44 38.18
CA LYS A 261 33.54 4.23 39.21
C LYS A 261 33.31 3.63 40.60
N THR A 262 32.09 3.29 40.95
CA THR A 262 31.75 2.66 42.23
C THR A 262 32.43 1.29 42.37
N SER A 263 32.23 0.39 41.38
CA SER A 263 32.78 -0.97 41.43
C SER A 263 34.30 -1.01 41.49
N LEU A 264 35.00 -0.18 40.70
CA LEU A 264 36.48 -0.09 40.73
C LEU A 264 36.98 0.45 42.05
N SER A 265 36.30 1.44 42.65
CA SER A 265 36.66 1.99 43.96
C SER A 265 36.44 0.97 45.08
N GLU A 266 35.35 0.18 45.04
CA GLU A 266 35.03 -0.85 46.02
C GLU A 266 36.09 -1.97 46.07
N VAL A 267 36.68 -2.32 44.92
CA VAL A 267 37.79 -3.31 44.84
C VAL A 267 39.17 -2.71 44.97
N GLY A 268 39.29 -1.41 45.27
CA GLY A 268 40.55 -0.72 45.51
C GLY A 268 41.43 -0.50 44.25
N ILE A 269 40.87 -0.55 43.08
CA ILE A 269 41.57 -0.30 41.80
C ILE A 269 41.71 1.21 41.61
N VAL A 270 42.93 1.70 41.45
CA VAL A 270 43.25 3.10 41.10
C VAL A 270 43.10 3.25 39.58
N PHE A 271 42.40 4.26 39.14
CA PHE A 271 42.15 4.56 37.72
C PHE A 271 42.15 6.07 37.46
N THR A 272 42.54 6.47 36.25
CA THR A 272 42.38 7.85 35.77
C THR A 272 40.99 8.07 35.17
N ASP A 273 40.59 9.33 35.05
CA ASP A 273 39.29 9.67 34.38
C ASP A 273 39.27 9.19 32.94
N ASP A 274 40.40 9.22 32.21
CA ASP A 274 40.50 8.72 30.83
C ASP A 274 40.37 7.20 30.76
N GLN A 275 40.95 6.46 31.69
CA GLN A 275 40.79 5.01 31.78
C GLN A 275 39.34 4.63 32.07
N LEU A 276 38.70 5.35 32.98
CA LEU A 276 37.27 5.14 33.28
C LEU A 276 36.39 5.46 32.07
N ALA A 277 36.67 6.58 31.38
CA ALA A 277 35.96 6.96 30.17
C ALA A 277 36.10 5.91 29.05
N GLY A 278 37.33 5.43 28.82
CA GLY A 278 37.62 4.41 27.83
C GLY A 278 36.95 3.06 28.12
N LEU A 279 36.86 2.66 29.40
CA LEU A 279 36.12 1.46 29.80
C LEU A 279 34.59 1.63 29.62
N ALA A 280 34.10 2.81 30.04
CA ALA A 280 32.66 3.11 29.91
C ALA A 280 32.23 3.13 28.43
N GLU A 281 33.04 3.67 27.53
CA GLU A 281 32.71 3.72 26.10
C GLU A 281 32.73 2.33 25.46
N LYS A 282 33.62 1.43 25.87
CA LYS A 282 33.58 0.02 25.40
C LYS A 282 32.30 -0.70 25.81
N GLU A 283 31.87 -0.53 27.05
CA GLU A 283 30.62 -1.12 27.53
C GLU A 283 29.41 -0.47 26.83
N LEU A 284 29.43 0.84 26.63
CA LEU A 284 28.36 1.56 25.90
C LEU A 284 28.19 1.04 24.47
N ILE A 285 29.30 0.86 23.74
CA ILE A 285 29.26 0.28 22.38
C ILE A 285 28.59 -1.10 22.40
N GLN A 286 28.86 -1.93 23.40
CA GLN A 286 28.20 -3.23 23.54
C GLN A 286 26.71 -3.08 23.87
N GLU A 287 26.32 -2.12 24.68
CA GLU A 287 24.91 -1.83 24.99
C GLU A 287 24.18 -1.33 23.74
N VAL A 288 24.77 -0.42 22.96
CA VAL A 288 24.19 0.07 21.69
C VAL A 288 24.01 -1.07 20.70
N LYS A 289 25.02 -1.96 20.59
CA LYS A 289 24.93 -3.15 19.74
C LYS A 289 23.78 -4.06 20.14
N SER A 290 23.64 -4.33 21.44
CA SER A 290 22.56 -5.16 21.98
C SER A 290 21.18 -4.50 21.75
N GLY A 291 21.08 -3.18 21.94
CA GLY A 291 19.84 -2.42 21.70
C GLY A 291 19.39 -2.46 20.24
N CYS A 292 20.32 -2.21 19.30
CA CYS A 292 20.02 -2.29 17.85
C CYS A 292 19.63 -3.72 17.44
N GLN A 293 20.30 -4.73 17.99
CA GLN A 293 19.95 -6.13 17.76
C GLN A 293 18.54 -6.44 18.32
N THR A 294 18.23 -5.93 19.51
CA THR A 294 16.89 -6.08 20.12
C THR A 294 15.79 -5.51 19.21
N ILE A 295 15.97 -4.28 18.71
CA ILE A 295 15.01 -3.68 17.76
C ILE A 295 14.85 -4.60 16.54
N GLN A 296 15.95 -5.03 15.90
CA GLN A 296 15.89 -5.85 14.69
C GLN A 296 15.16 -7.17 14.92
N TYR A 297 15.45 -7.88 16.01
CA TYR A 297 14.83 -9.18 16.28
C TYR A 297 13.39 -9.04 16.80
N GLN A 298 13.11 -8.10 17.69
CA GLN A 298 11.76 -7.92 18.23
C GLN A 298 10.78 -7.50 17.14
N LEU A 299 11.14 -6.58 16.25
CA LEU A 299 10.24 -6.10 15.20
C LEU A 299 9.86 -7.17 14.16
N ILE A 300 10.60 -8.25 14.05
CA ILE A 300 10.24 -9.38 13.17
C ILE A 300 9.61 -10.56 13.91
N THR A 301 9.79 -10.64 15.22
CA THR A 301 9.22 -11.74 16.04
C THR A 301 7.93 -11.36 16.73
N LEU A 302 7.67 -10.05 16.95
CA LEU A 302 6.39 -9.56 17.43
C LEU A 302 5.35 -9.64 16.30
N GLN A 303 4.18 -10.14 16.64
CA GLN A 303 3.04 -10.14 15.73
C GLN A 303 2.01 -9.10 16.19
N SER A 304 1.56 -8.28 15.26
CA SER A 304 0.40 -7.41 15.44
C SER A 304 -0.89 -8.24 15.45
N THR A 305 -2.01 -7.64 15.82
CA THR A 305 -3.33 -8.28 15.75
C THR A 305 -3.68 -8.74 14.32
N ASN A 306 -3.05 -8.17 13.30
CA ASN A 306 -3.25 -8.52 11.89
C ASN A 306 -2.45 -9.78 11.46
N GLY A 307 -1.84 -10.48 12.40
CA GLY A 307 -1.14 -11.73 12.17
C GLY A 307 0.18 -11.64 11.39
N GLN A 308 0.77 -10.44 11.31
CA GLN A 308 2.07 -10.20 10.68
C GLN A 308 3.01 -9.40 11.58
N ALA A 309 4.31 -9.40 11.26
CA ALA A 309 5.24 -8.47 11.87
C ALA A 309 4.81 -7.01 11.58
N PRO A 310 5.07 -6.06 12.51
CA PRO A 310 4.77 -4.66 12.30
C PRO A 310 5.34 -4.14 10.98
N PHE A 311 4.51 -3.51 10.15
CA PHE A 311 4.96 -2.82 8.96
C PHE A 311 5.61 -1.49 9.36
N VAL A 312 6.93 -1.52 9.55
CA VAL A 312 7.67 -0.42 10.18
C VAL A 312 8.90 -0.01 9.40
N THR A 313 9.12 1.28 9.37
CA THR A 313 10.30 1.94 8.78
C THR A 313 11.11 2.64 9.87
N THR A 314 12.42 2.52 9.79
CA THR A 314 13.38 3.24 10.65
C THR A 314 14.06 4.32 9.82
N PHE A 315 13.91 5.57 10.23
CA PHE A 315 14.47 6.73 9.57
C PHE A 315 15.81 7.10 10.20
N MET A 316 16.80 7.43 9.37
CA MET A 316 18.18 7.67 9.76
C MET A 316 18.68 8.96 9.11
N TYR A 317 18.68 10.06 9.88
CA TYR A 317 19.03 11.40 9.41
C TYR A 317 19.87 12.12 10.45
N LEU A 318 21.14 12.38 10.14
CA LEU A 318 22.10 12.97 11.11
C LEU A 318 21.75 14.42 11.45
N HIS A 319 21.33 15.22 10.48
CA HIS A 319 20.97 16.63 10.69
C HIS A 319 19.63 16.82 11.42
N GLU A 320 18.94 15.74 11.76
CA GLU A 320 17.76 15.79 12.63
C GLU A 320 18.10 16.18 14.07
N VAL A 321 19.38 16.06 14.45
CA VAL A 321 19.90 16.48 15.75
C VAL A 321 21.03 17.51 15.60
N PRO A 322 21.21 18.41 16.59
CA PRO A 322 22.27 19.40 16.54
C PRO A 322 23.66 18.75 16.53
N GLU A 323 24.66 19.48 16.03
CA GLU A 323 26.07 19.06 16.12
C GLU A 323 26.52 18.86 17.59
N GLY A 324 27.52 17.99 17.75
CA GLY A 324 28.07 17.66 19.04
C GLY A 324 27.88 16.20 19.42
N GLN A 325 27.94 15.89 20.71
CA GLN A 325 27.87 14.51 21.20
C GLN A 325 26.59 13.78 20.77
N LEU A 326 25.46 14.46 20.72
CA LEU A 326 24.21 13.86 20.33
C LEU A 326 24.24 13.32 18.88
N ARG A 327 24.89 14.08 17.96
CA ARG A 327 25.05 13.64 16.56
C ARG A 327 26.03 12.48 16.44
N GLU A 328 27.12 12.48 17.25
CA GLU A 328 28.05 11.34 17.32
C GLU A 328 27.35 10.08 17.87
N ASP A 329 26.49 10.23 18.87
CA ASP A 329 25.72 9.14 19.42
C ASP A 329 24.69 8.59 18.40
N LEU A 330 24.04 9.47 17.63
CA LEU A 330 23.17 9.06 16.52
C LEU A 330 23.97 8.34 15.43
N ALA A 331 25.17 8.85 15.07
CA ALA A 331 26.04 8.20 14.09
C ALA A 331 26.47 6.79 14.56
N LEU A 332 26.76 6.62 15.87
CA LEU A 332 27.03 5.30 16.46
C LEU A 332 25.83 4.34 16.33
N ILE A 333 24.60 4.82 16.58
CA ILE A 333 23.40 4.00 16.43
C ILE A 333 23.20 3.61 14.95
N ILE A 334 23.30 4.55 14.01
CA ILE A 334 23.16 4.31 12.57
C ILE A 334 24.20 3.28 12.10
N LYS A 335 25.47 3.48 12.43
CA LYS A 335 26.55 2.53 12.15
C LYS A 335 26.18 1.13 12.63
N THR A 336 25.80 1.02 13.88
CA THR A 336 25.47 -0.25 14.54
C THR A 336 24.26 -0.91 13.90
N MET A 337 23.25 -0.13 13.52
CA MET A 337 22.06 -0.63 12.82
C MET A 337 22.43 -1.24 11.45
N PHE A 338 23.32 -0.59 10.68
CA PHE A 338 23.83 -1.15 9.42
C PHE A 338 24.62 -2.43 9.65
N GLU A 339 25.51 -2.47 10.65
CA GLU A 339 26.29 -3.67 10.98
C GLU A 339 25.38 -4.86 11.32
N GLN A 340 24.32 -4.63 12.13
CA GLN A 340 23.34 -5.66 12.46
C GLN A 340 22.53 -6.08 11.22
N ARG A 341 22.17 -5.15 10.34
CA ARG A 341 21.44 -5.45 9.11
C ARG A 341 22.29 -6.22 8.12
N ILE A 342 23.58 -5.91 7.95
CA ILE A 342 24.53 -6.65 7.09
C ILE A 342 24.63 -8.10 7.56
N LEU A 343 24.73 -8.32 8.87
CA LEU A 343 24.69 -9.67 9.44
C LEU A 343 23.39 -10.40 9.07
N GLY A 344 22.26 -9.73 9.14
CA GLY A 344 20.93 -10.30 8.93
C GLY A 344 20.34 -10.93 10.18
N VAL A 345 19.28 -11.72 10.00
CA VAL A 345 18.63 -12.46 11.09
C VAL A 345 18.75 -13.96 10.88
N LYS A 346 18.95 -14.68 11.97
CA LYS A 346 19.13 -16.11 11.95
C LYS A 346 17.78 -16.82 11.89
N ASN A 347 17.56 -17.65 10.87
CA ASN A 347 16.37 -18.49 10.80
C ASN A 347 16.51 -19.72 11.71
N LYS A 348 15.48 -20.59 11.74
CA LYS A 348 15.47 -21.80 12.59
C LYS A 348 16.54 -22.82 12.17
N GLU A 349 16.98 -22.81 10.93
CA GLU A 349 18.05 -23.66 10.39
C GLU A 349 19.46 -23.11 10.69
N GLY A 350 19.54 -21.93 11.32
CA GLY A 350 20.82 -21.29 11.69
C GLY A 350 21.42 -20.43 10.58
N ILE A 351 20.72 -20.19 9.48
CA ILE A 351 21.16 -19.42 8.32
C ILE A 351 20.78 -17.95 8.53
N TYR A 352 21.70 -17.02 8.19
CA TYR A 352 21.43 -15.59 8.22
C TYR A 352 20.74 -15.13 6.93
N VAL A 353 19.48 -14.70 7.05
CA VAL A 353 18.64 -14.24 5.94
C VAL A 353 18.32 -12.76 6.04
N THR A 354 17.85 -12.17 4.94
CA THR A 354 17.41 -10.76 4.92
C THR A 354 16.02 -10.63 5.52
N PRO A 355 15.83 -9.87 6.62
CA PRO A 355 14.49 -9.63 7.17
C PRO A 355 13.73 -8.60 6.33
N ALA A 356 12.41 -8.77 6.22
CA ALA A 356 11.53 -7.82 5.55
C ALA A 356 11.47 -6.47 6.30
N PHE A 357 11.46 -6.50 7.63
CA PHE A 357 11.34 -5.33 8.51
C PHE A 357 12.43 -5.30 9.58
N PRO A 358 12.67 -4.10 10.20
CA PRO A 358 12.23 -2.78 9.74
C PRO A 358 12.83 -2.42 8.38
N LYS A 359 12.08 -1.69 7.54
CA LYS A 359 12.65 -1.01 6.40
C LYS A 359 13.61 0.07 6.91
N LEU A 360 14.74 0.26 6.26
CA LEU A 360 15.72 1.29 6.63
C LEU A 360 15.75 2.38 5.56
N ILE A 361 15.72 3.63 5.99
CA ILE A 361 15.87 4.80 5.11
C ILE A 361 17.03 5.64 5.64
N TYR A 362 17.98 5.92 4.76
CA TYR A 362 19.16 6.71 5.07
C TYR A 362 19.18 7.98 4.24
N VAL A 363 19.38 9.13 4.90
CA VAL A 363 19.45 10.42 4.23
C VAL A 363 20.89 10.68 3.82
N LEU A 364 21.08 10.91 2.51
CA LEU A 364 22.34 11.36 1.92
C LEU A 364 22.47 12.87 2.13
N GLN A 365 23.58 13.29 2.71
CA GLN A 365 23.86 14.65 3.17
C GLN A 365 25.21 15.15 2.65
N ASP A 366 25.43 16.44 2.74
CA ASP A 366 26.69 17.07 2.29
C ASP A 366 27.90 16.62 3.12
N ASP A 367 27.70 16.21 4.39
CA ASP A 367 28.76 15.74 5.30
C ASP A 367 28.93 14.21 5.31
N ASN A 368 28.22 13.47 4.44
CA ASN A 368 28.33 12.01 4.40
C ASN A 368 28.47 11.40 2.98
N ILE A 369 28.41 12.19 1.90
CA ILE A 369 28.34 11.64 0.53
C ILE A 369 29.68 11.66 -0.24
N HIS A 370 30.63 12.48 0.14
CA HIS A 370 31.92 12.59 -0.54
C HIS A 370 33.04 11.98 0.29
N GLU A 371 34.05 11.45 -0.40
CA GLU A 371 35.30 11.00 0.27
C GLU A 371 35.93 12.15 1.03
N GLY A 372 36.20 11.90 2.31
CA GLY A 372 36.76 12.93 3.23
C GLY A 372 35.69 13.62 4.09
N ASP A 373 34.40 13.47 3.80
CA ASP A 373 33.38 13.96 4.68
C ASP A 373 33.40 13.21 6.03
N LYS A 374 33.02 13.91 7.06
CA LYS A 374 33.10 13.41 8.46
C LYS A 374 32.38 12.08 8.66
N TYR A 375 31.23 11.91 8.04
CA TYR A 375 30.36 10.73 8.16
C TYR A 375 30.32 9.85 6.89
N TYR A 376 31.25 10.03 5.95
CA TYR A 376 31.33 9.23 4.72
C TYR A 376 31.39 7.73 4.98
N TYR A 377 32.04 7.30 6.07
CA TYR A 377 32.09 5.89 6.46
C TYR A 377 30.71 5.24 6.67
N LEU A 378 29.68 6.03 7.02
CA LEU A 378 28.29 5.54 7.13
C LEU A 378 27.72 5.24 5.74
N THR A 379 28.01 6.07 4.75
CA THR A 379 27.57 5.84 3.36
C THR A 379 28.28 4.63 2.74
N GLU A 380 29.56 4.43 3.02
CA GLU A 380 30.24 3.18 2.62
C GLU A 380 29.59 1.94 3.26
N LEU A 381 29.23 2.03 4.53
CA LEU A 381 28.58 0.96 5.26
C LEU A 381 27.14 0.73 4.74
N ALA A 382 26.41 1.80 4.44
CA ALA A 382 25.10 1.76 3.80
C ALA A 382 25.17 1.08 2.42
N ALA A 383 26.17 1.42 1.59
CA ALA A 383 26.38 0.78 0.29
C ALA A 383 26.64 -0.72 0.41
N LYS A 384 27.47 -1.14 1.38
CA LYS A 384 27.69 -2.57 1.69
C LYS A 384 26.41 -3.26 2.15
N CYS A 385 25.62 -2.58 2.98
CA CYS A 385 24.33 -3.07 3.45
C CYS A 385 23.33 -3.25 2.29
N THR A 386 23.21 -2.26 1.42
CA THR A 386 22.36 -2.33 0.21
C THR A 386 22.80 -3.47 -0.69
N ALA A 387 24.09 -3.59 -0.99
CA ALA A 387 24.61 -4.65 -1.85
C ALA A 387 24.26 -6.07 -1.34
N LYS A 388 24.19 -6.25 -0.03
CA LYS A 388 23.96 -7.55 0.60
C LYS A 388 22.49 -7.79 1.00
N ARG A 389 21.76 -6.72 1.39
CA ARG A 389 20.43 -6.83 2.06
C ARG A 389 19.34 -5.96 1.46
N MET A 390 19.56 -5.33 0.31
CA MET A 390 18.61 -4.46 -0.38
C MET A 390 18.16 -3.21 0.41
N VAL A 391 18.73 -2.92 1.54
CA VAL A 391 18.46 -1.73 2.37
C VAL A 391 19.78 -1.11 2.80
N PRO A 392 19.81 0.20 3.09
CA PRO A 392 18.70 1.14 3.16
C PRO A 392 18.22 1.64 1.80
N ASP A 393 17.05 2.28 1.80
CA ASP A 393 16.65 3.20 0.76
C ASP A 393 17.27 4.59 1.04
N TYR A 394 17.29 5.45 0.02
CA TYR A 394 18.02 6.70 0.07
C TYR A 394 17.15 7.90 -0.23
N ILE A 395 17.17 8.89 0.66
CA ILE A 395 16.61 10.22 0.45
C ILE A 395 17.76 11.20 0.27
N SER A 396 17.68 12.05 -0.75
CA SER A 396 18.61 13.16 -0.94
C SER A 396 18.14 14.36 -0.11
N GLU A 397 18.93 14.76 0.89
CA GLU A 397 18.71 16.00 1.63
C GLU A 397 18.65 17.19 0.68
N LYS A 398 19.65 17.33 -0.22
CA LYS A 398 19.75 18.41 -1.21
C LYS A 398 18.46 18.55 -2.03
N LYS A 399 17.97 17.44 -2.60
CA LYS A 399 16.78 17.45 -3.45
C LYS A 399 15.48 17.63 -2.67
N MET A 400 15.43 17.13 -1.45
CA MET A 400 14.26 17.32 -0.58
C MET A 400 14.17 18.79 -0.14
N PHE A 401 15.30 19.43 0.21
CA PHE A 401 15.32 20.87 0.50
C PHE A 401 14.91 21.72 -0.69
N GLU A 402 15.41 21.41 -1.91
CA GLU A 402 15.00 22.10 -3.13
C GLU A 402 13.48 22.01 -3.37
N LEU A 403 12.86 20.86 -3.01
CA LEU A 403 11.46 20.61 -3.27
C LEU A 403 10.53 21.12 -2.16
N LYS A 404 10.90 20.92 -0.91
CA LYS A 404 10.00 21.11 0.27
C LYS A 404 10.54 22.10 1.31
N GLY A 405 11.76 22.60 1.15
CA GLY A 405 12.42 23.48 2.12
C GLY A 405 12.99 22.78 3.34
N GLU A 406 12.64 21.52 3.58
CA GLU A 406 13.06 20.70 4.72
C GLU A 406 13.09 19.22 4.35
N VAL A 407 13.76 18.39 5.16
CA VAL A 407 13.75 16.94 4.98
C VAL A 407 12.56 16.33 5.70
N TYR A 408 11.66 15.69 4.93
CA TYR A 408 10.48 15.01 5.43
C TYR A 408 10.76 13.51 5.58
N PRO A 409 10.55 12.93 6.77
CA PRO A 409 10.47 11.48 6.89
C PRO A 409 9.26 10.95 6.13
N CYS A 410 9.38 9.78 5.51
CA CYS A 410 8.22 9.14 4.90
C CYS A 410 7.49 8.27 5.91
N MET A 411 6.16 8.23 5.80
CA MET A 411 5.29 7.31 6.54
C MET A 411 5.27 5.95 5.83
N GLY A 412 5.60 4.89 6.54
CA GLY A 412 5.65 3.54 5.98
C GLY A 412 6.65 3.44 4.82
N CYS A 413 6.16 3.18 3.59
CA CYS A 413 7.03 2.95 2.43
C CYS A 413 7.55 4.24 1.79
N ARG A 414 6.67 5.20 1.47
CA ARG A 414 7.00 6.35 0.62
C ARG A 414 6.02 7.52 0.73
N SER A 415 5.07 7.50 1.66
CA SER A 415 4.10 8.60 1.83
C SER A 415 4.75 9.77 2.55
N PHE A 416 4.62 10.98 1.99
CA PHE A 416 5.11 12.20 2.61
C PHE A 416 3.96 13.06 3.11
N LEU A 417 4.20 13.73 4.22
CA LEU A 417 3.31 14.77 4.72
C LEU A 417 3.31 15.98 3.79
N THR A 418 2.18 16.69 3.78
CA THR A 418 2.13 18.08 3.33
C THR A 418 2.76 19.00 4.36
N PRO A 419 3.17 20.24 3.99
CA PRO A 419 3.67 21.22 4.94
C PRO A 419 2.71 21.41 6.12
N ASP A 420 3.28 21.60 7.30
CA ASP A 420 2.55 21.85 8.51
C ASP A 420 1.91 23.26 8.47
N ARG A 421 0.59 23.32 8.43
CA ARG A 421 -0.19 24.57 8.48
C ARG A 421 -0.89 24.76 9.83
N PHE A 422 -0.93 23.73 10.66
CA PHE A 422 -1.63 23.79 11.94
C PHE A 422 -0.81 24.52 13.00
N THR A 423 0.51 24.45 12.95
CA THR A 423 1.40 25.25 13.80
C THR A 423 1.16 26.74 13.55
N ASP A 424 1.14 27.16 12.28
CA ASP A 424 0.85 28.56 11.91
C ASP A 424 -0.56 29.01 12.30
N ALA A 425 -1.50 28.08 12.35
CA ALA A 425 -2.88 28.35 12.81
C ALA A 425 -3.02 28.42 14.35
N GLY A 426 -1.94 28.26 15.11
CA GLY A 426 -1.95 28.31 16.57
C GLY A 426 -2.55 27.07 17.26
N ILE A 427 -2.72 25.98 16.53
CA ILE A 427 -3.25 24.72 17.06
C ILE A 427 -2.17 23.64 17.24
N GLY A 428 -0.91 24.04 17.17
CA GLY A 428 0.25 23.14 17.17
C GLY A 428 0.41 22.29 18.42
N ASN A 429 0.00 22.77 19.59
CA ASN A 429 0.16 22.02 20.85
C ASN A 429 -1.03 21.12 21.20
N ILE A 430 -1.71 20.54 20.19
CA ILE A 430 -2.76 19.53 20.43
C ILE A 430 -2.17 18.31 21.13
N ALA A 431 -0.93 17.96 20.85
CA ALA A 431 -0.23 16.85 21.48
C ALA A 431 0.03 17.06 22.99
N ARG A 432 -0.03 18.30 23.48
CA ARG A 432 0.19 18.65 24.91
C ARG A 432 1.48 18.06 25.50
N SER A 433 2.50 17.93 24.69
CA SER A 433 3.81 17.43 25.08
C SER A 433 4.61 18.48 25.81
N HIS A 434 5.38 18.10 26.82
CA HIS A 434 6.21 19.04 27.58
C HIS A 434 7.36 19.63 26.76
N ASN A 435 7.85 18.90 25.78
CA ASN A 435 8.95 19.28 24.90
C ASN A 435 8.47 19.78 23.53
N TYR A 436 7.18 20.04 23.37
CA TYR A 436 6.65 20.62 22.14
C TYR A 436 7.13 22.08 21.98
N ASP A 437 7.72 22.35 20.83
CA ASP A 437 8.22 23.67 20.45
C ASP A 437 7.29 24.28 19.38
N GLU A 438 6.49 25.29 19.76
CA GLU A 438 5.54 25.95 18.88
C GLU A 438 6.20 26.71 17.71
N SER A 439 7.52 26.96 17.79
CA SER A 439 8.28 27.63 16.73
C SER A 439 8.75 26.68 15.61
N LYS A 440 8.60 25.37 15.80
CA LYS A 440 9.05 24.35 14.84
C LYS A 440 7.89 23.60 14.24
N HIS A 441 8.00 23.34 12.94
CA HIS A 441 7.05 22.45 12.26
C HIS A 441 7.10 21.05 12.86
N LYS A 442 5.93 20.44 12.99
CA LYS A 442 5.77 19.10 13.54
C LYS A 442 5.75 18.08 12.41
N TYR A 443 6.61 17.09 12.48
CA TYR A 443 6.59 15.92 11.59
C TYR A 443 6.05 14.68 12.31
N TYR A 444 6.70 14.27 13.37
CA TYR A 444 6.30 13.11 14.17
C TYR A 444 5.02 13.39 14.95
N GLY A 445 4.17 12.38 15.03
CA GLY A 445 2.83 12.49 15.57
C GLY A 445 1.78 12.94 14.53
N ARG A 446 2.13 12.90 13.23
CA ARG A 446 1.21 13.18 12.11
C ARG A 446 0.94 11.91 11.32
N PHE A 447 -0.12 11.88 10.52
CA PHE A 447 -0.60 10.66 9.88
C PHE A 447 -1.28 10.90 8.53
N ASN A 448 -1.54 9.81 7.80
CA ASN A 448 -2.33 9.79 6.57
C ASN A 448 -3.68 9.13 6.83
N GLN A 449 -4.77 9.77 6.41
CA GLN A 449 -6.14 9.29 6.63
C GLN A 449 -6.52 8.11 5.73
N GLY A 450 -5.91 7.99 4.55
CA GLY A 450 -6.16 6.91 3.59
C GLY A 450 -5.89 7.29 2.15
N VAL A 451 -6.10 6.32 1.26
CA VAL A 451 -5.71 6.40 -0.15
C VAL A 451 -6.84 5.93 -1.06
N VAL A 452 -7.01 6.62 -2.20
CA VAL A 452 -7.80 6.15 -3.35
C VAL A 452 -6.95 6.34 -4.60
N THR A 453 -6.84 5.32 -5.45
CA THR A 453 -6.00 5.33 -6.66
C THR A 453 -6.87 5.39 -7.92
N ILE A 454 -6.56 6.34 -8.82
CA ILE A 454 -7.13 6.41 -10.16
C ILE A 454 -6.38 5.48 -11.11
N ASN A 455 -7.12 4.77 -11.98
CA ASN A 455 -6.56 3.97 -13.07
C ASN A 455 -6.45 4.83 -14.33
N LEU A 456 -5.27 5.35 -14.63
CA LEU A 456 -5.03 6.22 -15.80
C LEU A 456 -5.19 5.45 -17.13
N VAL A 457 -4.90 4.14 -17.14
CA VAL A 457 -5.06 3.30 -18.33
C VAL A 457 -6.54 3.14 -18.68
N ASP A 458 -7.41 3.00 -17.69
CA ASP A 458 -8.85 2.95 -17.91
C ASP A 458 -9.38 4.24 -18.55
N ALA A 459 -8.95 5.40 -18.05
CA ALA A 459 -9.33 6.69 -18.64
C ALA A 459 -8.85 6.81 -20.10
N ALA A 460 -7.62 6.41 -20.37
CA ALA A 460 -7.06 6.43 -21.71
C ALA A 460 -7.83 5.49 -22.66
N CYS A 461 -8.02 4.22 -22.31
CA CYS A 461 -8.73 3.26 -23.15
C CYS A 461 -10.19 3.65 -23.37
N SER A 462 -10.87 4.20 -22.37
CA SER A 462 -12.25 4.69 -22.47
C SER A 462 -12.40 5.88 -23.43
N SER A 463 -11.34 6.67 -23.64
CA SER A 463 -11.34 7.81 -24.55
C SER A 463 -11.30 7.41 -26.05
N GLY A 464 -10.83 6.18 -26.34
CA GLY A 464 -10.62 5.72 -27.72
C GLY A 464 -9.56 6.55 -28.47
N LYS A 465 -8.52 7.02 -27.80
CA LYS A 465 -7.44 7.90 -28.32
C LYS A 465 -7.89 9.34 -28.68
N ASN A 466 -9.07 9.75 -28.27
CA ASN A 466 -9.54 11.12 -28.42
C ASN A 466 -9.08 11.94 -27.21
N PHE A 467 -8.27 12.98 -27.43
CA PHE A 467 -7.68 13.80 -26.35
C PHE A 467 -8.74 14.61 -25.59
N ASP A 468 -9.71 15.22 -26.28
CA ASP A 468 -10.77 16.00 -25.60
C ASP A 468 -11.61 15.09 -24.69
N LYS A 469 -12.05 13.95 -25.23
CA LYS A 469 -12.77 12.94 -24.47
C LYS A 469 -11.94 12.37 -23.31
N PHE A 470 -10.62 12.27 -23.46
CA PHE A 470 -9.76 11.83 -22.38
C PHE A 470 -9.82 12.80 -21.21
N TRP A 471 -9.76 14.10 -21.43
CA TRP A 471 -9.81 15.08 -20.35
C TRP A 471 -11.19 15.14 -19.69
N ASP A 472 -12.29 14.95 -20.43
CA ASP A 472 -13.63 14.84 -19.88
C ASP A 472 -13.74 13.63 -18.95
N ILE A 473 -13.25 12.47 -19.38
CA ILE A 473 -13.22 11.26 -18.58
C ILE A 473 -12.30 11.43 -17.35
N MET A 474 -11.13 12.04 -17.51
CA MET A 474 -10.23 12.33 -16.39
C MET A 474 -10.93 13.14 -15.31
N ASN A 475 -11.66 14.19 -15.68
CA ASN A 475 -12.41 15.03 -14.75
C ASN A 475 -13.50 14.22 -14.02
N GLU A 476 -14.23 13.36 -14.74
CA GLU A 476 -15.23 12.46 -14.14
C GLU A 476 -14.59 11.49 -13.14
N ARG A 477 -13.44 10.88 -13.50
CA ARG A 477 -12.73 9.94 -12.60
C ARG A 477 -12.12 10.63 -11.39
N LEU A 478 -11.64 11.87 -11.55
CA LEU A 478 -11.15 12.68 -10.45
C LEU A 478 -12.27 13.03 -9.46
N GLU A 479 -13.48 13.34 -9.95
CA GLU A 479 -14.64 13.58 -9.08
C GLU A 479 -15.02 12.31 -8.30
N LEU A 480 -14.99 11.13 -8.94
CA LEU A 480 -15.19 9.85 -8.24
C LEU A 480 -14.13 9.63 -7.15
N CYS A 481 -12.86 9.91 -7.44
CA CYS A 481 -11.78 9.80 -6.46
C CYS A 481 -11.96 10.79 -5.31
N HIS A 482 -12.34 12.03 -5.59
CA HIS A 482 -12.61 13.04 -4.57
C HIS A 482 -13.70 12.58 -3.60
N ARG A 483 -14.84 12.14 -4.11
CA ARG A 483 -15.95 11.63 -3.30
C ARG A 483 -15.55 10.39 -2.49
N ALA A 484 -14.75 9.50 -3.09
CA ALA A 484 -14.23 8.33 -2.39
C ALA A 484 -13.23 8.70 -1.26
N LEU A 485 -12.37 9.71 -1.46
CA LEU A 485 -11.50 10.25 -0.42
C LEU A 485 -12.33 10.94 0.68
N ARG A 486 -13.39 11.65 0.31
CA ARG A 486 -14.35 12.22 1.28
C ARG A 486 -14.98 11.15 2.16
N CYS A 487 -15.37 9.99 1.61
CA CYS A 487 -15.88 8.88 2.42
C CYS A 487 -14.87 8.44 3.50
N ARG A 488 -13.55 8.41 3.17
CA ARG A 488 -12.51 8.09 4.16
C ARG A 488 -12.39 9.14 5.25
N HIS A 489 -12.37 10.40 4.88
CA HIS A 489 -12.33 11.51 5.83
C HIS A 489 -13.54 11.50 6.76
N GLU A 490 -14.73 11.38 6.19
CA GLU A 490 -16.01 11.38 6.93
C GLU A 490 -16.13 10.17 7.87
N ARG A 491 -15.52 9.03 7.51
CA ARG A 491 -15.47 7.86 8.38
C ARG A 491 -14.71 8.11 9.68
N LEU A 492 -13.67 8.93 9.65
CA LEU A 492 -12.86 9.28 10.81
C LEU A 492 -13.49 10.35 11.69
N LEU A 493 -14.38 11.19 11.16
CA LEU A 493 -15.07 12.23 11.95
C LEU A 493 -15.84 11.62 13.13
N GLY A 494 -15.79 12.34 14.26
CA GLY A 494 -16.41 11.90 15.50
C GLY A 494 -15.76 10.66 16.14
N THR A 495 -14.54 10.29 15.73
CA THR A 495 -13.77 9.24 16.40
C THR A 495 -13.31 9.73 17.76
N LEU A 496 -13.64 8.99 18.82
CA LEU A 496 -13.16 9.30 20.17
C LEU A 496 -11.73 8.82 20.35
N SER A 497 -10.95 9.55 21.12
CA SER A 497 -9.57 9.19 21.46
C SER A 497 -9.45 7.81 22.12
N ASP A 498 -10.54 7.31 22.72
CA ASP A 498 -10.63 6.00 23.37
C ASP A 498 -10.59 4.82 22.40
N VAL A 499 -10.81 5.05 21.10
CA VAL A 499 -10.77 3.97 20.08
C VAL A 499 -9.37 3.37 19.95
N ALA A 500 -8.32 4.20 20.08
CA ALA A 500 -6.94 3.77 20.04
C ALA A 500 -6.08 4.64 20.98
N PRO A 501 -6.09 4.39 22.30
CA PRO A 501 -5.41 5.22 23.29
C PRO A 501 -3.93 5.44 22.99
N ILE A 502 -3.21 4.39 22.55
CA ILE A 502 -1.79 4.50 22.19
C ILE A 502 -1.51 5.58 21.15
N LEU A 503 -2.44 5.79 20.20
CA LEU A 503 -2.34 6.79 19.15
C LEU A 503 -2.73 8.18 19.65
N TRP A 504 -3.88 8.27 20.30
CA TRP A 504 -4.56 9.54 20.52
C TRP A 504 -4.37 10.13 21.92
N GLN A 505 -4.09 9.27 22.95
CA GLN A 505 -3.98 9.68 24.34
C GLN A 505 -2.55 9.55 24.90
N ASP A 506 -1.80 8.53 24.43
CA ASP A 506 -0.54 8.12 25.07
C ASP A 506 0.72 8.57 24.32
N GLY A 507 0.57 9.42 23.30
CA GLY A 507 1.66 10.20 22.72
C GLY A 507 2.16 9.75 21.35
N ALA A 508 1.72 8.61 20.79
CA ALA A 508 2.20 8.19 19.47
C ALA A 508 1.85 9.22 18.38
N LEU A 509 0.64 9.75 18.40
CA LEU A 509 0.20 10.83 17.49
C LEU A 509 -0.25 12.09 18.25
N ALA A 510 -0.93 11.95 19.39
CA ALA A 510 -1.42 13.05 20.18
C ALA A 510 -1.50 12.69 21.68
N ARG A 511 -1.83 13.69 22.52
CA ARG A 511 -2.13 13.51 23.93
C ARG A 511 -3.49 14.14 24.27
N LEU A 512 -4.52 13.64 23.59
CA LEU A 512 -5.90 14.01 23.86
C LEU A 512 -6.37 13.41 25.19
N LYS A 513 -7.37 14.01 25.79
CA LYS A 513 -8.03 13.43 26.97
C LYS A 513 -8.98 12.31 26.53
N PRO A 514 -9.27 11.34 27.42
CA PRO A 514 -10.35 10.37 27.21
C PRO A 514 -11.66 11.09 26.84
N GLY A 515 -12.37 10.58 25.82
CA GLY A 515 -13.62 11.15 25.33
C GLY A 515 -13.49 12.37 24.40
N GLU A 516 -12.29 12.88 24.16
CA GLU A 516 -12.07 13.93 23.14
C GLU A 516 -12.12 13.31 21.73
N VAL A 517 -12.68 14.06 20.77
CA VAL A 517 -12.71 13.66 19.35
C VAL A 517 -11.42 14.04 18.64
N ILE A 518 -11.02 13.23 17.64
CA ILE A 518 -9.81 13.49 16.84
C ILE A 518 -10.03 14.49 15.71
N ASP A 519 -11.22 15.00 15.51
CA ASP A 519 -11.60 15.86 14.38
C ASP A 519 -10.62 17.01 14.11
N PRO A 520 -10.08 17.73 15.11
CA PRO A 520 -9.08 18.78 14.86
C PRO A 520 -7.83 18.29 14.15
N LEU A 521 -7.49 17.01 14.30
CA LEU A 521 -6.32 16.40 13.67
C LEU A 521 -6.55 16.00 12.20
N LEU A 522 -7.77 16.13 11.69
CA LEU A 522 -8.13 15.79 10.31
C LEU A 522 -8.01 16.98 9.34
N TYR A 523 -7.77 18.19 9.85
CA TYR A 523 -7.74 19.44 9.11
C TYR A 523 -6.43 20.20 9.28
N ASN A 524 -6.31 21.32 8.60
CA ASN A 524 -5.22 22.30 8.73
C ASN A 524 -3.81 21.71 8.49
N GLY A 525 -3.70 20.64 7.72
CA GLY A 525 -2.42 20.02 7.41
C GLY A 525 -1.85 19.13 8.52
N TYR A 526 -2.58 18.86 9.63
CA TYR A 526 -2.11 17.90 10.63
C TYR A 526 -1.99 16.48 10.05
N SER A 527 -2.98 16.07 9.30
CA SER A 527 -2.97 14.82 8.54
C SER A 527 -3.13 15.07 7.04
N THR A 528 -2.76 14.08 6.24
CA THR A 528 -2.91 14.09 4.79
C THR A 528 -3.93 13.06 4.34
N ILE A 529 -4.46 13.22 3.13
CA ILE A 529 -5.24 12.21 2.44
C ILE A 529 -4.78 12.12 0.99
N SER A 530 -4.66 10.92 0.43
CA SER A 530 -3.84 10.71 -0.77
C SER A 530 -4.65 10.29 -1.99
N LEU A 531 -4.49 11.06 -3.08
CA LEU A 531 -4.89 10.66 -4.42
C LEU A 531 -3.75 9.87 -5.07
N GLY A 532 -3.87 8.55 -5.11
CA GLY A 532 -2.96 7.66 -5.82
C GLY A 532 -3.25 7.60 -7.32
N TYR A 533 -2.29 7.12 -8.10
CA TYR A 533 -2.45 6.89 -9.54
C TYR A 533 -1.62 5.69 -10.00
N ALA A 534 -2.05 5.07 -11.10
CA ALA A 534 -1.43 3.88 -11.67
C ALA A 534 -1.45 3.91 -13.20
N GLY A 535 -0.42 3.33 -13.82
CA GLY A 535 -0.39 3.11 -15.26
C GLY A 535 -0.13 4.35 -16.09
N LEU A 536 0.69 5.30 -15.61
CA LEU A 536 1.06 6.49 -16.39
C LEU A 536 1.75 6.09 -17.69
N ALA A 537 2.65 5.10 -17.65
CA ALA A 537 3.39 4.64 -18.83
C ALA A 537 2.44 4.11 -19.92
N GLU A 538 1.53 3.19 -19.56
CA GLU A 538 0.55 2.62 -20.50
C GLU A 538 -0.47 3.66 -20.97
N CYS A 539 -0.90 4.58 -20.11
CA CYS A 539 -1.79 5.69 -20.46
C CYS A 539 -1.16 6.56 -21.56
N VAL A 540 0.08 6.99 -21.34
CA VAL A 540 0.83 7.82 -22.32
C VAL A 540 1.02 7.05 -23.61
N TYR A 541 1.46 5.79 -23.54
CA TYR A 541 1.67 4.97 -24.73
C TYR A 541 0.39 4.79 -25.54
N TYR A 542 -0.74 4.53 -24.88
CA TYR A 542 -2.04 4.39 -25.56
C TYR A 542 -2.44 5.66 -26.28
N MET A 543 -2.29 6.83 -25.64
CA MET A 543 -2.73 8.11 -26.18
C MET A 543 -1.82 8.66 -27.28
N THR A 544 -0.49 8.53 -27.12
CA THR A 544 0.51 9.16 -27.99
C THR A 544 1.21 8.20 -28.94
N GLY A 545 1.20 6.90 -28.65
CA GLY A 545 2.02 5.90 -29.34
C GLY A 545 3.47 5.84 -28.87
N GLU A 546 3.86 6.66 -27.90
CA GLU A 546 5.22 6.86 -27.44
C GLU A 546 5.38 6.57 -25.94
N SER A 547 6.58 6.16 -25.51
CA SER A 547 6.91 6.07 -24.08
C SER A 547 6.93 7.47 -23.45
N HIS A 548 6.59 7.56 -22.17
CA HIS A 548 6.75 8.81 -21.40
C HIS A 548 8.22 9.19 -21.15
N THR A 549 9.17 8.38 -21.62
CA THR A 549 10.60 8.71 -21.68
C THR A 549 10.97 9.52 -22.94
N SER A 550 10.12 9.51 -23.98
CA SER A 550 10.28 10.34 -25.18
C SER A 550 9.82 11.80 -24.94
N PRO A 551 10.27 12.78 -25.73
CA PRO A 551 9.88 14.18 -25.53
C PRO A 551 8.36 14.41 -25.57
N ASP A 552 7.66 13.84 -26.56
CA ASP A 552 6.22 14.03 -26.74
C ASP A 552 5.40 13.27 -25.68
N GLY A 553 5.76 12.02 -25.40
CA GLY A 553 5.15 11.23 -24.34
C GLY A 553 5.33 11.88 -22.96
N ARG A 554 6.54 12.40 -22.68
CA ARG A 554 6.84 13.13 -21.45
C ARG A 554 5.99 14.40 -21.31
N ALA A 555 5.83 15.19 -22.36
CA ALA A 555 5.02 16.40 -22.32
C ALA A 555 3.55 16.09 -21.95
N PHE A 556 3.01 15.00 -22.49
CA PHE A 556 1.67 14.54 -22.14
C PHE A 556 1.61 13.99 -20.70
N ALA A 557 2.60 13.20 -20.29
CA ALA A 557 2.70 12.67 -18.92
C ALA A 557 2.69 13.79 -17.86
N ILE A 558 3.49 14.85 -18.07
CA ILE A 558 3.55 16.00 -17.17
C ILE A 558 2.18 16.68 -17.06
N LYS A 559 1.46 16.87 -18.21
CA LYS A 559 0.09 17.44 -18.19
C LYS A 559 -0.88 16.59 -17.38
N VAL A 560 -0.82 15.25 -17.50
CA VAL A 560 -1.64 14.35 -16.70
C VAL A 560 -1.33 14.53 -15.21
N MET A 561 -0.05 14.54 -14.83
CA MET A 561 0.36 14.72 -13.45
C MET A 561 -0.02 16.09 -12.89
N GLN A 562 0.07 17.15 -13.69
CA GLN A 562 -0.37 18.50 -13.32
C GLN A 562 -1.87 18.53 -13.04
N SER A 563 -2.69 17.89 -13.88
CA SER A 563 -4.15 17.82 -13.65
C SER A 563 -4.54 17.15 -12.34
N LEU A 564 -3.79 16.12 -11.89
CA LEU A 564 -3.97 15.49 -10.58
C LEU A 564 -3.65 16.48 -9.45
N ASN A 565 -2.55 17.24 -9.57
CA ASN A 565 -2.15 18.21 -8.57
C ASN A 565 -3.11 19.41 -8.49
N ASP A 566 -3.60 19.89 -9.63
CA ASP A 566 -4.58 20.98 -9.70
C ASP A 566 -5.88 20.58 -9.00
N ALA A 567 -6.34 19.35 -9.23
CA ALA A 567 -7.51 18.80 -8.54
C ALA A 567 -7.30 18.74 -7.03
N CYS A 568 -6.20 18.18 -6.54
CA CYS A 568 -5.88 18.12 -5.11
C CYS A 568 -5.78 19.52 -4.50
N THR A 569 -5.18 20.48 -5.19
CA THR A 569 -5.07 21.87 -4.75
C THR A 569 -6.45 22.54 -4.63
N LYS A 570 -7.31 22.35 -5.63
CA LYS A 570 -8.68 22.85 -5.62
C LYS A 570 -9.48 22.30 -4.44
N TRP A 571 -9.43 20.99 -4.19
CA TRP A 571 -10.13 20.36 -3.08
C TRP A 571 -9.60 20.83 -1.73
N LYS A 572 -8.28 20.91 -1.57
CA LYS A 572 -7.63 21.41 -0.36
C LYS A 572 -8.06 22.82 -0.01
N LEU A 573 -8.10 23.73 -0.98
CA LEU A 573 -8.53 25.11 -0.78
C LEU A 573 -10.03 25.21 -0.39
N ALA A 574 -10.87 24.33 -0.97
CA ALA A 574 -12.30 24.35 -0.70
C ALA A 574 -12.67 23.76 0.67
N GLU A 575 -11.93 22.77 1.16
CA GLU A 575 -12.35 21.92 2.27
C GLU A 575 -11.40 21.96 3.48
N ASN A 576 -10.22 22.58 3.34
CA ASN A 576 -9.17 22.59 4.36
C ASN A 576 -8.69 21.19 4.79
N ILE A 577 -8.81 20.21 3.88
CA ILE A 577 -8.30 18.85 4.02
C ILE A 577 -7.06 18.73 3.12
N ASP A 578 -5.98 18.15 3.62
CA ASP A 578 -4.71 18.12 2.89
C ASP A 578 -4.65 16.95 1.89
N TYR A 579 -5.37 17.11 0.77
CA TYR A 579 -5.26 16.24 -0.39
C TYR A 579 -3.89 16.36 -1.06
N SER A 580 -3.30 15.25 -1.43
CA SER A 580 -1.97 15.22 -2.06
C SER A 580 -1.82 14.07 -3.04
N VAL A 581 -1.17 14.34 -4.19
CA VAL A 581 -0.89 13.30 -5.20
C VAL A 581 0.19 12.36 -4.68
N TYR A 582 -0.08 11.06 -4.78
CA TYR A 582 0.74 10.02 -4.19
C TYR A 582 1.10 8.92 -5.20
N GLY A 583 2.39 8.69 -5.42
CA GLY A 583 2.89 7.52 -6.13
C GLY A 583 2.67 6.24 -5.31
N THR A 584 1.43 5.80 -5.22
CA THR A 584 0.95 4.75 -4.32
C THR A 584 1.69 3.43 -4.52
N PRO A 585 2.07 2.71 -3.45
CA PRO A 585 2.45 1.31 -3.57
C PRO A 585 1.23 0.49 -4.00
N LEU A 586 1.37 -0.22 -5.12
CA LEU A 586 0.30 -0.99 -5.75
C LEU A 586 0.65 -2.48 -5.71
N GLU A 587 0.43 -3.14 -4.58
CA GLU A 587 0.77 -4.56 -4.39
C GLU A 587 -0.01 -5.47 -5.34
N SER A 588 -1.21 -5.87 -4.95
CA SER A 588 -2.12 -6.67 -5.78
C SER A 588 -2.93 -5.82 -6.77
N THR A 589 -2.98 -4.50 -6.59
CA THR A 589 -3.80 -3.58 -7.38
C THR A 589 -3.37 -3.53 -8.85
N THR A 590 -2.06 -3.62 -9.16
CA THR A 590 -1.59 -3.66 -10.55
C THR A 590 -2.14 -4.86 -11.30
N TYR A 591 -2.22 -6.01 -10.64
CA TYR A 591 -2.80 -7.23 -11.20
C TYR A 591 -4.33 -7.13 -11.32
N LYS A 592 -5.02 -6.60 -10.30
CA LYS A 592 -6.46 -6.34 -10.35
C LYS A 592 -6.81 -5.41 -11.52
N PHE A 593 -6.11 -4.31 -11.66
CA PHE A 593 -6.33 -3.35 -12.75
C PHE A 593 -6.09 -3.99 -14.12
N ALA A 594 -5.01 -4.74 -14.30
CA ALA A 594 -4.76 -5.46 -15.55
C ALA A 594 -5.92 -6.39 -15.93
N LYS A 595 -6.41 -7.20 -15.00
CA LYS A 595 -7.58 -8.08 -15.22
C LYS A 595 -8.84 -7.30 -15.60
N CYS A 596 -9.13 -6.20 -14.91
CA CYS A 596 -10.29 -5.37 -15.22
C CYS A 596 -10.17 -4.72 -16.60
N LEU A 597 -9.00 -4.22 -16.96
CA LEU A 597 -8.72 -3.64 -18.27
C LEU A 597 -8.87 -4.68 -19.40
N GLN A 598 -8.30 -5.87 -19.24
CA GLN A 598 -8.45 -6.97 -20.20
C GLN A 598 -9.90 -7.37 -20.39
N LYS A 599 -10.68 -7.43 -19.32
CA LYS A 599 -12.12 -7.73 -19.37
C LYS A 599 -12.91 -6.66 -20.12
N ARG A 600 -12.57 -5.38 -19.96
CA ARG A 600 -13.30 -4.23 -20.53
C ARG A 600 -12.88 -3.89 -21.96
N PHE A 601 -11.59 -3.97 -22.25
CA PHE A 601 -11.01 -3.47 -23.51
C PHE A 601 -10.31 -4.54 -24.34
N GLY A 602 -10.19 -5.78 -23.84
CA GLY A 602 -9.43 -6.85 -24.49
C GLY A 602 -7.93 -6.68 -24.33
N MET A 603 -7.18 -7.40 -25.15
CA MET A 603 -5.70 -7.39 -25.16
C MET A 603 -5.20 -6.34 -26.14
N ILE A 604 -4.68 -5.22 -25.63
CA ILE A 604 -4.11 -4.13 -26.43
C ILE A 604 -2.58 -4.20 -26.27
N PRO A 605 -1.81 -4.37 -27.36
CA PRO A 605 -0.35 -4.49 -27.30
C PRO A 605 0.31 -3.33 -26.54
N ASN A 606 1.22 -3.65 -25.63
CA ASN A 606 1.95 -2.74 -24.73
C ASN A 606 1.07 -1.90 -23.78
N VAL A 607 -0.22 -2.19 -23.66
CA VAL A 607 -1.16 -1.45 -22.80
C VAL A 607 -1.89 -2.40 -21.83
N THR A 608 -2.58 -3.43 -22.34
CA THR A 608 -3.37 -4.38 -21.52
C THR A 608 -2.97 -5.83 -21.73
N ASP A 609 -1.93 -6.10 -22.51
CA ASP A 609 -1.48 -7.45 -22.87
C ASP A 609 -0.63 -8.16 -21.80
N HIS A 610 -0.44 -7.52 -20.65
CA HIS A 610 0.25 -8.10 -19.49
C HIS A 610 -0.68 -8.27 -18.29
N ASN A 611 -0.30 -9.18 -17.38
CA ASN A 611 -1.03 -9.42 -16.13
C ASN A 611 -0.70 -8.39 -15.03
N TYR A 612 -0.12 -7.26 -15.40
CA TYR A 612 0.18 -6.13 -14.53
C TYR A 612 0.16 -4.83 -15.35
N ILE A 613 0.04 -3.70 -14.67
CA ILE A 613 0.28 -2.36 -15.21
C ILE A 613 1.42 -1.71 -14.43
N THR A 614 2.04 -0.70 -15.01
CA THR A 614 3.15 0.01 -14.38
C THR A 614 2.67 0.79 -13.15
N ASN A 615 3.45 0.72 -12.08
CA ASN A 615 3.17 1.44 -10.85
C ASN A 615 3.45 2.94 -11.04
N SER A 616 2.51 3.80 -10.64
CA SER A 616 2.63 5.27 -10.62
C SER A 616 3.31 5.86 -11.89
N TYR A 617 4.37 6.65 -11.72
CA TYR A 617 5.15 7.30 -12.81
C TYR A 617 6.34 6.48 -13.30
N HIS A 618 6.56 5.28 -12.77
CA HIS A 618 7.76 4.52 -13.12
C HIS A 618 7.86 4.26 -14.62
N ILE A 619 9.09 4.17 -15.10
CA ILE A 619 9.39 3.67 -16.43
C ILE A 619 9.03 2.19 -16.47
N CYS A 620 8.42 1.74 -17.57
CA CYS A 620 8.01 0.34 -17.72
C CYS A 620 9.20 -0.60 -17.46
N VAL A 621 8.99 -1.62 -16.64
CA VAL A 621 10.06 -2.58 -16.24
C VAL A 621 10.72 -3.31 -17.41
N ARG A 622 10.09 -3.30 -18.60
CA ARG A 622 10.57 -3.91 -19.85
C ARG A 622 11.37 -2.94 -20.71
N GLU A 623 11.40 -1.65 -20.38
CA GLU A 623 12.15 -0.66 -21.14
C GLU A 623 13.65 -0.82 -20.88
N ASP A 624 14.44 -0.78 -21.94
CA ASP A 624 15.90 -0.89 -21.86
C ASP A 624 16.48 0.49 -21.59
N ILE A 625 16.86 0.74 -20.35
CA ILE A 625 17.38 2.03 -19.90
C ILE A 625 18.42 1.80 -18.80
N ASN A 626 19.50 2.57 -18.82
CA ASN A 626 20.48 2.50 -17.73
C ASN A 626 20.00 3.23 -16.46
N ALA A 627 20.62 2.92 -15.32
CA ALA A 627 20.25 3.43 -14.02
C ALA A 627 20.27 4.96 -13.92
N PHE A 628 21.29 5.59 -14.49
CA PHE A 628 21.49 7.04 -14.41
C PHE A 628 20.42 7.79 -15.22
N ASP A 629 20.16 7.34 -16.44
CA ASP A 629 19.12 7.91 -17.30
C ASP A 629 17.72 7.68 -16.71
N LYS A 630 17.47 6.47 -16.18
CA LYS A 630 16.20 6.16 -15.51
C LYS A 630 15.93 7.12 -14.35
N LEU A 631 16.88 7.25 -13.43
CA LEU A 631 16.73 8.14 -12.28
C LEU A 631 16.58 9.60 -12.71
N SER A 632 17.34 10.03 -13.72
CA SER A 632 17.26 11.41 -14.24
C SER A 632 15.90 11.72 -14.87
N LYS A 633 15.30 10.77 -15.63
CA LYS A 633 13.97 10.93 -16.23
C LYS A 633 12.84 10.86 -15.19
N GLU A 634 12.94 9.95 -14.23
CA GLU A 634 11.95 9.83 -13.17
C GLU A 634 12.00 10.98 -12.16
N ALA A 635 13.14 11.64 -12.00
CA ALA A 635 13.32 12.78 -11.10
C ALA A 635 12.33 13.94 -11.38
N GLU A 636 11.85 14.09 -12.61
CA GLU A 636 10.91 15.14 -12.99
C GLU A 636 9.48 14.86 -12.49
N PHE A 637 9.14 13.60 -12.24
CA PHE A 637 7.82 13.19 -11.78
C PHE A 637 7.70 13.18 -10.26
N GLN A 638 8.81 13.09 -9.52
CA GLN A 638 8.76 13.09 -8.05
C GLN A 638 8.22 14.40 -7.47
N PRO A 639 8.58 15.60 -7.95
CA PRO A 639 7.94 16.84 -7.53
C PRO A 639 6.44 16.92 -7.82
N LEU A 640 5.97 16.18 -8.82
CA LEU A 640 4.55 16.08 -9.18
C LEU A 640 3.79 15.02 -8.35
N SER A 641 4.49 14.36 -7.42
CA SER A 641 3.92 13.42 -6.45
C SER A 641 4.25 13.84 -5.02
N PRO A 642 3.82 15.05 -4.58
CA PRO A 642 4.24 15.64 -3.30
C PRO A 642 3.76 14.86 -2.07
N GLY A 643 2.72 14.04 -2.19
CA GLY A 643 2.21 13.15 -1.15
C GLY A 643 3.00 11.87 -0.98
N GLY A 644 4.02 11.67 -1.81
CA GLY A 644 4.94 10.54 -1.71
C GLY A 644 5.33 9.95 -3.06
N CYS A 645 6.58 9.56 -3.13
CA CYS A 645 7.20 8.98 -4.32
C CYS A 645 8.39 8.13 -3.93
N ILE A 646 8.81 7.24 -4.81
CA ILE A 646 10.07 6.50 -4.75
C ILE A 646 10.41 6.04 -6.17
N SER A 647 11.68 6.04 -6.52
CA SER A 647 12.18 5.40 -7.74
C SER A 647 13.03 4.19 -7.37
N TYR A 648 13.09 3.20 -8.25
CA TYR A 648 13.92 2.02 -8.02
C TYR A 648 14.82 1.70 -9.21
N VAL A 649 15.95 1.09 -8.89
CA VAL A 649 16.93 0.63 -9.87
C VAL A 649 17.13 -0.87 -9.67
N GLU A 650 16.86 -1.67 -10.70
CA GLU A 650 17.19 -3.10 -10.72
C GLU A 650 18.68 -3.26 -11.00
N VAL A 651 19.41 -3.82 -10.05
CA VAL A 651 20.84 -4.06 -10.16
C VAL A 651 21.17 -5.53 -9.96
N PRO A 652 22.26 -6.04 -10.57
CA PRO A 652 22.73 -7.39 -10.32
C PRO A 652 23.25 -7.55 -8.88
N ASN A 653 23.85 -8.67 -8.55
CA ASN A 653 24.57 -8.84 -7.29
C ASN A 653 25.76 -7.86 -7.23
N MET A 654 25.67 -6.88 -6.34
CA MET A 654 26.63 -5.77 -6.19
C MET A 654 27.65 -5.99 -5.06
N GLN A 655 27.64 -7.14 -4.39
CA GLN A 655 28.50 -7.38 -3.20
C GLN A 655 30.01 -7.20 -3.51
N ASN A 656 30.42 -7.46 -4.73
CA ASN A 656 31.81 -7.32 -5.17
C ASN A 656 32.08 -6.00 -5.92
N ASN A 657 31.12 -5.08 -6.01
CA ASN A 657 31.27 -3.81 -6.72
C ASN A 657 30.66 -2.64 -5.93
N ILE A 658 31.11 -2.45 -4.73
CA ILE A 658 30.66 -1.34 -3.84
C ILE A 658 30.90 0.05 -4.48
N PRO A 659 32.04 0.29 -5.21
CA PRO A 659 32.23 1.58 -5.89
C PRO A 659 31.11 1.96 -6.85
N ALA A 660 30.53 1.00 -7.58
CA ALA A 660 29.39 1.28 -8.46
C ALA A 660 28.13 1.65 -7.67
N VAL A 661 27.89 1.02 -6.50
CA VAL A 661 26.80 1.43 -5.62
C VAL A 661 27.01 2.87 -5.14
N ILE A 662 28.21 3.23 -4.70
CA ILE A 662 28.54 4.60 -4.26
C ILE A 662 28.35 5.61 -5.40
N ALA A 663 28.73 5.26 -6.64
CA ALA A 663 28.50 6.12 -7.80
C ALA A 663 27.02 6.40 -8.01
N LEU A 664 26.15 5.37 -7.87
CA LEU A 664 24.70 5.53 -7.89
C LEU A 664 24.18 6.40 -6.74
N LEU A 665 24.71 6.25 -5.51
CA LEU A 665 24.31 7.08 -4.38
C LEU A 665 24.67 8.55 -4.60
N LYS A 666 25.85 8.85 -5.15
CA LYS A 666 26.23 10.22 -5.56
C LYS A 666 25.31 10.79 -6.63
N HIS A 667 24.85 9.95 -7.57
CA HIS A 667 23.89 10.36 -8.58
C HIS A 667 22.51 10.62 -7.94
N ILE A 668 22.02 9.74 -7.07
CA ILE A 668 20.76 9.92 -6.32
C ILE A 668 20.80 11.23 -5.54
N TYR A 669 21.88 11.51 -4.79
CA TYR A 669 22.04 12.75 -4.02
C TYR A 669 21.87 14.02 -4.87
N ASN A 670 22.37 14.00 -6.12
CA ASN A 670 22.35 15.16 -7.00
C ASN A 670 21.12 15.27 -7.91
N THR A 671 20.35 14.19 -8.06
CA THR A 671 19.36 14.11 -9.15
C THR A 671 17.93 13.91 -8.66
N ILE A 672 17.71 13.04 -7.69
CA ILE A 672 16.37 12.56 -7.34
C ILE A 672 16.13 12.60 -5.82
N VAL A 673 14.88 12.83 -5.44
CA VAL A 673 14.52 12.99 -4.01
C VAL A 673 14.63 11.69 -3.24
N TYR A 674 14.10 10.58 -3.81
CA TYR A 674 14.00 9.31 -3.10
C TYR A 674 14.16 8.14 -4.06
N ALA A 675 15.10 7.25 -3.76
CA ALA A 675 15.35 6.06 -4.57
C ALA A 675 15.76 4.84 -3.73
N GLU A 676 15.52 3.64 -4.30
CA GLU A 676 15.96 2.35 -3.77
C GLU A 676 16.75 1.56 -4.82
N LEU A 677 17.63 0.68 -4.36
CA LEU A 677 18.37 -0.25 -5.22
C LEU A 677 17.90 -1.69 -4.95
N ASN A 678 17.41 -2.35 -6.00
CA ASN A 678 16.91 -3.72 -5.94
C ASN A 678 18.03 -4.69 -6.32
N THR A 679 18.83 -5.09 -5.33
CA THR A 679 19.85 -6.13 -5.49
C THR A 679 19.23 -7.52 -5.35
N LYS A 680 20.03 -8.56 -5.55
CA LYS A 680 19.59 -9.96 -5.40
C LYS A 680 20.25 -10.57 -4.18
N SER A 681 19.44 -11.14 -3.29
CA SER A 681 19.89 -11.69 -1.99
C SER A 681 19.04 -12.90 -1.62
N ASP A 682 19.04 -13.92 -2.52
CA ASP A 682 18.29 -15.16 -2.31
C ASP A 682 19.20 -16.28 -1.83
N TYR A 683 18.61 -17.26 -1.14
CA TYR A 683 19.33 -18.43 -0.65
C TYR A 683 18.49 -19.70 -0.83
N CYS A 684 19.13 -20.78 -1.30
CA CYS A 684 18.53 -22.10 -1.40
C CYS A 684 19.09 -23.03 -0.32
N GLU A 685 18.24 -23.51 0.59
CA GLU A 685 18.65 -24.43 1.68
C GLU A 685 19.07 -25.82 1.16
N CYS A 686 18.55 -26.25 0.00
CA CYS A 686 18.86 -27.59 -0.55
C CYS A 686 20.29 -27.71 -1.00
N CYS A 687 20.91 -26.64 -1.52
CA CYS A 687 22.25 -26.74 -2.12
C CYS A 687 23.22 -25.67 -1.65
N GLY A 688 22.79 -24.74 -0.75
CA GLY A 688 23.60 -23.63 -0.28
C GLY A 688 23.83 -22.51 -1.30
N PHE A 689 23.06 -22.47 -2.40
CA PHE A 689 23.19 -21.40 -3.40
C PHE A 689 22.83 -20.04 -2.79
N ASP A 690 23.73 -19.07 -2.91
CA ASP A 690 23.56 -17.68 -2.52
C ASP A 690 23.64 -16.81 -3.79
N GLY A 691 22.52 -16.21 -4.20
CA GLY A 691 22.44 -15.47 -5.46
C GLY A 691 21.02 -15.20 -5.88
N GLU A 692 20.72 -15.17 -7.18
CA GLU A 692 19.39 -14.94 -7.74
C GLU A 692 18.67 -16.25 -8.04
N ILE A 693 17.57 -16.54 -7.32
CA ILE A 693 16.62 -17.60 -7.66
C ILE A 693 15.73 -17.11 -8.80
N GLN A 694 15.55 -17.94 -9.81
CA GLN A 694 14.91 -17.60 -11.07
C GLN A 694 13.40 -17.87 -11.04
N ILE A 695 12.65 -17.19 -11.91
CA ILE A 695 11.24 -17.45 -12.19
C ILE A 695 11.14 -18.18 -13.53
N VAL A 696 10.55 -19.36 -13.50
CA VAL A 696 10.35 -20.23 -14.68
C VAL A 696 8.87 -20.57 -14.85
N GLU A 697 8.47 -20.98 -16.04
CA GLU A 697 7.13 -21.53 -16.26
C GLU A 697 7.12 -23.03 -15.98
N ASP A 698 6.13 -23.51 -15.25
CA ASP A 698 5.88 -24.92 -15.09
C ASP A 698 5.11 -25.51 -16.29
N THR A 699 4.83 -26.80 -16.26
CA THR A 699 4.12 -27.51 -17.34
C THR A 699 2.67 -27.05 -17.55
N SER A 700 2.11 -26.30 -16.60
CA SER A 700 0.76 -25.71 -16.68
C SER A 700 0.77 -24.25 -17.16
N GLY A 701 1.95 -23.67 -17.40
CA GLY A 701 2.11 -22.25 -17.72
C GLY A 701 2.07 -21.31 -16.50
N LYS A 702 2.13 -21.87 -15.26
CA LYS A 702 2.18 -21.09 -14.02
C LYS A 702 3.64 -20.71 -13.74
N LEU A 703 3.84 -19.46 -13.34
CA LEU A 703 5.16 -18.97 -12.91
C LEU A 703 5.50 -19.50 -11.51
N VAL A 704 6.67 -20.13 -11.40
CA VAL A 704 7.21 -20.72 -10.16
C VAL A 704 8.66 -20.31 -9.95
N TRP A 705 9.10 -20.29 -8.70
CA TRP A 705 10.49 -20.03 -8.34
C TRP A 705 11.32 -21.32 -8.46
N GLU A 706 12.51 -21.23 -9.04
CA GLU A 706 13.40 -22.35 -9.23
C GLU A 706 14.85 -21.97 -8.93
N CYS A 707 15.52 -22.77 -8.13
CA CYS A 707 16.95 -22.61 -7.87
C CYS A 707 17.77 -22.98 -9.11
N PRO A 708 18.59 -22.07 -9.67
CA PRO A 708 19.35 -22.33 -10.89
C PRO A 708 20.44 -23.37 -10.69
N ASN A 709 20.87 -23.65 -9.45
CA ASN A 709 21.94 -24.61 -9.16
C ASN A 709 21.43 -26.05 -8.98
N CYS A 710 20.27 -26.26 -8.34
CA CYS A 710 19.79 -27.62 -8.04
C CYS A 710 18.37 -27.92 -8.54
N GLY A 711 17.70 -26.98 -9.21
CA GLY A 711 16.35 -27.16 -9.71
C GLY A 711 15.26 -27.24 -8.63
N ASN A 712 15.57 -26.91 -7.38
CA ASN A 712 14.58 -26.90 -6.29
C ASN A 712 13.46 -25.90 -6.59
N ARG A 713 12.19 -26.31 -6.45
CA ARG A 713 10.97 -25.49 -6.59
C ARG A 713 10.16 -25.40 -5.30
N ASP A 714 10.61 -26.05 -4.23
CA ASP A 714 9.98 -25.99 -2.93
C ASP A 714 10.30 -24.64 -2.28
N GLN A 715 9.33 -23.72 -2.29
CA GLN A 715 9.48 -22.39 -1.71
C GLN A 715 9.74 -22.40 -0.20
N THR A 716 9.36 -23.47 0.52
CA THR A 716 9.65 -23.61 1.95
C THR A 716 11.12 -23.81 2.26
N LYS A 717 11.91 -24.17 1.24
CA LYS A 717 13.38 -24.39 1.29
C LYS A 717 14.15 -23.32 0.51
N MET A 718 13.50 -22.22 0.19
CA MET A 718 14.12 -21.09 -0.49
C MET A 718 13.78 -19.79 0.23
N HIS A 719 14.80 -18.96 0.44
CA HIS A 719 14.62 -17.60 0.94
C HIS A 719 14.75 -16.66 -0.25
N VAL A 720 13.60 -16.31 -0.84
CA VAL A 720 13.53 -15.37 -1.95
C VAL A 720 13.08 -14.02 -1.43
N THR A 721 13.85 -12.99 -1.73
CA THR A 721 13.54 -11.62 -1.34
C THR A 721 13.47 -10.72 -2.56
N ARG A 722 12.36 -10.00 -2.71
CA ARG A 722 12.16 -9.03 -3.80
C ARG A 722 11.52 -7.77 -3.26
N ARG A 723 11.94 -6.66 -3.83
CA ARG A 723 11.22 -5.40 -3.62
C ARG A 723 9.89 -5.43 -4.36
N THR A 724 8.84 -5.11 -3.64
CA THR A 724 7.51 -4.96 -4.19
C THR A 724 6.95 -3.63 -3.70
N CYS A 725 6.98 -2.62 -4.57
CA CYS A 725 6.38 -1.31 -4.27
C CYS A 725 6.94 -0.59 -3.02
N GLY A 726 8.25 -0.70 -2.77
CA GLY A 726 8.93 0.05 -1.71
C GLY A 726 9.14 -0.71 -0.40
N TYR A 727 8.77 -2.00 -0.31
CA TYR A 727 9.11 -2.88 0.80
C TYR A 727 9.59 -4.25 0.29
N ILE A 728 10.17 -5.05 1.18
CA ILE A 728 10.68 -6.38 0.85
C ILE A 728 9.57 -7.41 1.08
N GLY A 729 9.18 -8.11 0.02
CA GLY A 729 8.36 -9.31 0.08
C GLY A 729 9.25 -10.56 0.13
N THR A 730 8.81 -11.59 0.86
CA THR A 730 9.65 -12.75 1.15
C THR A 730 9.08 -14.12 0.72
N GLN A 731 7.76 -14.27 0.53
CA GLN A 731 7.20 -15.60 0.31
C GLN A 731 6.06 -15.70 -0.70
N PHE A 732 5.03 -14.85 -0.58
CA PHE A 732 3.79 -15.03 -1.32
C PHE A 732 3.57 -13.89 -2.31
N TRP A 733 3.59 -14.21 -3.61
CA TRP A 733 3.32 -13.25 -4.69
C TRP A 733 2.25 -13.78 -5.64
N ASN A 734 1.31 -12.93 -6.04
CA ASN A 734 0.36 -13.26 -7.08
C ASN A 734 1.05 -13.39 -8.45
N GLN A 735 0.40 -14.06 -9.41
CA GLN A 735 0.98 -14.34 -10.73
C GLN A 735 1.30 -13.05 -11.52
N GLY A 736 0.52 -11.99 -11.33
CA GLY A 736 0.80 -10.69 -11.97
C GLY A 736 2.07 -10.06 -11.41
N ARG A 737 2.27 -10.08 -10.10
CA ARG A 737 3.51 -9.58 -9.47
C ARG A 737 4.71 -10.45 -9.83
N THR A 738 4.54 -11.77 -9.87
CA THR A 738 5.60 -12.71 -10.29
C THR A 738 6.01 -12.46 -11.74
N ALA A 739 5.04 -12.19 -12.64
CA ALA A 739 5.31 -11.83 -14.02
C ALA A 739 6.07 -10.49 -14.13
N GLU A 740 5.64 -9.47 -13.39
CA GLU A 740 6.31 -8.17 -13.36
C GLU A 740 7.76 -8.29 -12.87
N ILE A 741 8.02 -9.06 -11.80
CA ILE A 741 9.38 -9.30 -11.29
C ILE A 741 10.24 -10.05 -12.33
N ARG A 742 9.70 -11.03 -13.02
CA ARG A 742 10.40 -11.75 -14.10
C ARG A 742 10.79 -10.82 -15.25
N ASP A 743 9.89 -9.92 -15.61
CA ASP A 743 10.04 -9.05 -16.78
C ASP A 743 10.96 -7.84 -16.51
N ARG A 744 11.39 -7.61 -15.26
CA ARG A 744 12.29 -6.53 -14.89
C ARG A 744 13.64 -6.64 -15.56
N LYS A 745 14.01 -5.63 -16.33
CA LYS A 745 15.36 -5.50 -16.89
C LYS A 745 16.34 -4.93 -15.87
N LEU A 746 17.57 -5.38 -15.93
CA LEU A 746 18.67 -4.80 -15.17
C LEU A 746 19.05 -3.45 -15.78
N HIS A 747 19.39 -2.50 -14.91
CA HIS A 747 19.75 -1.14 -15.28
C HIS A 747 21.28 -0.88 -15.21
N LEU A 748 22.09 -1.88 -14.82
CA LEU A 748 23.55 -1.82 -14.79
C LEU A 748 24.17 -2.98 -15.56
#